data_d5a3d57d2f70097cecded2a8da246e95
#
_entry.id   d5a3d57d2f70097cecded2a8da246e95
#
_cell.length_a   1.000
_cell.length_b   1.000
_cell.length_c   1.000
_cell.angle_alpha   90.00
_cell.angle_beta   90.00
_cell.angle_gamma   90.00
#
_symmetry.space_group_name_H-M   'P 1'
#
loop_
_entity.id
_entity.type
_entity.pdbx_description
1 polymer ?
#
loop_
_entity_poly.entity_id
_entity_poly.type
_entity_poly.pdbx_seq_one_letter_code
_entity_poly.pdbx_strand_id
1 'polypeptide(L)'
;MTQDMLSLGFDRIIEQLQEQAVSRAARRILADLSPILNEGLCRARMEETTAARRVMENAGSPPLAETEGTETGLAEALQGGMLLPAQLTSAARFCASVRRLRRYLRGAELYSAGIASWHTELPDLDALEEEIGRSVREDAVLDDATPALRNLHRRREHLEQGIRDKLNQMILHHKKELADTYITRRNGCYVLPVQKRFQGQFPGRVVDASGRGATVFMEPSAVQSLRQELDQLLIDIDTEERRVLWELSDRVAAAAEPLRNAVRVMTELDVLFARAKLGLELDARPAEITAERRIRLMDARHPLLDRETCVPLRLELSAPDTCVAVTGPNTGGKTVCLKTVGLLTLMAQSGLHIPCGEGTVIGMMDRVLCDIGDSQSISQNLSTFSGHMTNIIRILRECSRDSLVLLDELGSGTDPAEGSGLAAAILEELLRRGCFFLVTTHDPQIKQWAEQTARVISARMAFDRASLMPLYRLELGRSGESCAIEIARRLGMDEGLLNRARQVADCGPEAAPEPVRHPMRIPATLLQRRSEKTEGSFERFSMGDSVLLLPDRKNAIVYQPADDEGNVVIQFRGRKLTVRRNRLKLLVPAAQLYPPDYDFSIIFDTVANRKAAHTMERKFDPDAVIVLKEGQPAAGKEKG
;
A
#
# COMPACT_ATOMS: atom_id res chain seq x y z
N MET A 1 -17.63 -6.51 -2.36
CA MET A 1 -17.30 -6.60 -0.92
C MET A 1 -18.43 -5.97 -0.12
N THR A 2 -18.93 -6.61 0.96
CA THR A 2 -20.03 -6.10 1.79
C THR A 2 -19.52 -5.14 2.86
N GLN A 3 -20.40 -4.34 3.46
CA GLN A 3 -20.06 -3.46 4.57
C GLN A 3 -19.49 -4.23 5.77
N ASP A 4 -20.04 -5.43 6.04
CA ASP A 4 -19.56 -6.30 7.12
C ASP A 4 -18.11 -6.75 6.90
N MET A 5 -17.75 -7.11 5.67
CA MET A 5 -16.38 -7.48 5.31
C MET A 5 -15.40 -6.31 5.52
N LEU A 6 -15.81 -5.09 5.17
CA LEU A 6 -15.01 -3.87 5.40
C LEU A 6 -14.81 -3.59 6.88
N SER A 7 -15.89 -3.69 7.69
CA SER A 7 -15.81 -3.47 9.14
C SER A 7 -14.91 -4.47 9.86
N LEU A 8 -14.77 -5.68 9.30
CA LEU A 8 -13.89 -6.73 9.80
C LEU A 8 -12.44 -6.59 9.30
N GLY A 9 -12.17 -5.72 8.30
CA GLY A 9 -10.85 -5.51 7.72
C GLY A 9 -10.46 -6.56 6.66
N PHE A 10 -11.44 -7.22 6.02
CA PHE A 10 -11.18 -8.20 4.97
C PHE A 10 -10.61 -7.55 3.71
N ASP A 11 -10.94 -6.29 3.43
CA ASP A 11 -10.34 -5.46 2.39
C ASP A 11 -8.81 -5.38 2.51
N ARG A 12 -8.29 -5.18 3.73
CA ARG A 12 -6.85 -5.13 3.99
C ARG A 12 -6.16 -6.48 3.73
N ILE A 13 -6.85 -7.58 4.02
CA ILE A 13 -6.33 -8.92 3.68
C ILE A 13 -6.28 -9.10 2.16
N ILE A 14 -7.29 -8.61 1.44
CA ILE A 14 -7.29 -8.64 -0.02
C ILE A 14 -6.17 -7.76 -0.60
N GLU A 15 -5.92 -6.58 -0.04
CA GLU A 15 -4.79 -5.73 -0.43
C GLU A 15 -3.45 -6.46 -0.25
N GLN A 16 -3.20 -7.03 0.94
CA GLN A 16 -2.00 -7.83 1.20
C GLN A 16 -1.88 -9.02 0.23
N LEU A 17 -3.00 -9.69 -0.05
CA LEU A 17 -3.03 -10.82 -1.00
C LEU A 17 -2.68 -10.38 -2.43
N GLN A 18 -3.18 -9.23 -2.88
CA GLN A 18 -2.84 -8.65 -4.18
C GLN A 18 -1.34 -8.28 -4.30
N GLU A 19 -0.72 -7.84 -3.21
CA GLU A 19 0.71 -7.55 -3.16
C GLU A 19 1.58 -8.80 -3.37
N GLN A 20 1.06 -10.00 -3.01
CA GLN A 20 1.75 -11.27 -3.25
C GLN A 20 1.72 -11.71 -4.71
N ALA A 21 0.79 -11.20 -5.51
CA ALA A 21 0.66 -11.55 -6.93
C ALA A 21 1.64 -10.75 -7.80
N VAL A 22 2.21 -11.42 -8.78
CA VAL A 22 3.17 -10.84 -9.74
C VAL A 22 2.41 -10.11 -10.85
N SER A 23 1.40 -10.74 -11.46
CA SER A 23 0.69 -10.22 -12.61
C SER A 23 -0.51 -9.34 -12.23
N ARG A 24 -0.77 -8.31 -13.04
CA ARG A 24 -1.98 -7.49 -12.89
C ARG A 24 -3.26 -8.28 -13.08
N ALA A 25 -3.24 -9.29 -13.94
CA ALA A 25 -4.37 -10.18 -14.17
C ALA A 25 -4.74 -10.95 -12.90
N ALA A 26 -3.76 -11.54 -12.20
CA ALA A 26 -3.97 -12.20 -10.93
C ALA A 26 -4.47 -11.24 -9.84
N ARG A 27 -3.90 -10.03 -9.75
CA ARG A 27 -4.38 -9.00 -8.80
C ARG A 27 -5.85 -8.65 -9.00
N ARG A 28 -6.33 -8.53 -10.25
CA ARG A 28 -7.76 -8.30 -10.55
C ARG A 28 -8.62 -9.44 -10.06
N ILE A 29 -8.24 -10.70 -10.30
CA ILE A 29 -8.97 -11.88 -9.82
C ILE A 29 -9.02 -11.90 -8.29
N LEU A 30 -7.90 -11.61 -7.63
CA LEU A 30 -7.80 -11.58 -6.17
C LEU A 30 -8.61 -10.42 -5.54
N ALA A 31 -8.78 -9.30 -6.24
CA ALA A 31 -9.64 -8.20 -5.80
C ALA A 31 -11.11 -8.61 -5.61
N ASP A 32 -11.58 -9.55 -6.43
CA ASP A 32 -12.94 -10.07 -6.41
C ASP A 32 -13.09 -11.34 -5.55
N LEU A 33 -12.03 -11.71 -4.80
CA LEU A 33 -12.08 -12.88 -3.93
C LEU A 33 -13.16 -12.71 -2.86
N SER A 34 -14.00 -13.73 -2.72
CA SER A 34 -15.10 -13.75 -1.76
C SER A 34 -15.23 -15.13 -1.11
N PRO A 35 -15.87 -15.22 0.07
CA PRO A 35 -16.11 -16.48 0.74
C PRO A 35 -16.93 -17.44 -0.13
N ILE A 36 -16.53 -18.70 -0.12
CA ILE A 36 -17.17 -19.81 -0.83
C ILE A 36 -18.26 -20.38 0.07
N LEU A 37 -19.47 -20.55 -0.46
CA LEU A 37 -20.61 -21.09 0.29
C LEU A 37 -20.78 -22.61 0.13
N ASN A 38 -19.95 -23.25 -0.69
CA ASN A 38 -19.94 -24.69 -0.88
C ASN A 38 -18.75 -25.31 -0.16
N GLU A 39 -19.01 -26.22 0.78
CA GLU A 39 -17.98 -26.88 1.59
C GLU A 39 -16.93 -27.61 0.74
N GLY A 40 -17.37 -28.41 -0.23
CA GLY A 40 -16.46 -29.17 -1.08
C GLY A 40 -15.50 -28.28 -1.88
N LEU A 41 -16.02 -27.19 -2.45
CA LEU A 41 -15.20 -26.20 -3.18
C LEU A 41 -14.26 -25.43 -2.23
N CYS A 42 -14.75 -25.08 -1.03
CA CYS A 42 -13.93 -24.39 -0.03
C CYS A 42 -12.77 -25.28 0.43
N ARG A 43 -13.06 -26.55 0.73
CA ARG A 43 -12.06 -27.55 1.13
C ARG A 43 -11.03 -27.79 0.01
N ALA A 44 -11.49 -27.99 -1.22
CA ALA A 44 -10.61 -28.15 -2.38
C ALA A 44 -9.67 -26.95 -2.56
N ARG A 45 -10.20 -25.73 -2.44
CA ARG A 45 -9.36 -24.50 -2.54
C ARG A 45 -8.35 -24.40 -1.39
N MET A 46 -8.71 -24.79 -0.18
CA MET A 46 -7.81 -24.85 0.97
C MET A 46 -6.68 -25.87 0.75
N GLU A 47 -7.03 -27.06 0.21
CA GLU A 47 -6.07 -28.09 -0.13
C GLU A 47 -5.10 -27.66 -1.23
N GLU A 48 -5.60 -27.00 -2.29
CA GLU A 48 -4.75 -26.39 -3.33
C GLU A 48 -3.75 -25.39 -2.75
N THR A 49 -4.22 -24.47 -1.87
CA THR A 49 -3.37 -23.49 -1.19
C THR A 49 -2.30 -24.20 -0.35
N THR A 50 -2.67 -25.26 0.36
CA THR A 50 -1.75 -26.08 1.17
C THR A 50 -0.72 -26.81 0.30
N ALA A 51 -1.15 -27.36 -0.83
CA ALA A 51 -0.27 -28.01 -1.78
C ALA A 51 0.75 -27.02 -2.40
N ALA A 52 0.29 -25.84 -2.81
CA ALA A 52 1.15 -24.79 -3.34
C ALA A 52 2.17 -24.33 -2.30
N ARG A 53 1.75 -24.12 -1.05
CA ARG A 53 2.65 -23.78 0.05
C ARG A 53 3.73 -24.82 0.27
N ARG A 54 3.36 -26.11 0.31
CA ARG A 54 4.32 -27.22 0.45
C ARG A 54 5.37 -27.23 -0.66
N VAL A 55 4.94 -26.96 -1.89
CA VAL A 55 5.87 -26.84 -3.03
C VAL A 55 6.82 -25.66 -2.82
N MET A 56 6.33 -24.49 -2.39
CA MET A 56 7.17 -23.31 -2.15
C MET A 56 8.17 -23.51 -1.02
N GLU A 57 7.77 -24.15 0.07
CA GLU A 57 8.65 -24.42 1.22
C GLU A 57 9.83 -25.33 0.84
N ASN A 58 9.67 -26.20 -0.16
CA ASN A 58 10.68 -27.18 -0.56
C ASN A 58 11.41 -26.84 -1.87
N ALA A 59 10.72 -26.23 -2.83
CA ALA A 59 11.27 -25.91 -4.16
C ALA A 59 11.52 -24.39 -4.36
N GLY A 60 11.20 -23.58 -3.37
CA GLY A 60 11.31 -22.11 -3.46
C GLY A 60 10.17 -21.45 -4.24
N SER A 61 10.29 -20.15 -4.46
CA SER A 61 9.25 -19.38 -5.16
C SER A 61 9.15 -19.73 -6.64
N PRO A 62 7.92 -19.86 -7.18
CA PRO A 62 7.72 -20.15 -8.60
C PRO A 62 8.18 -18.96 -9.47
N PRO A 63 8.76 -19.23 -10.67
CA PRO A 63 9.22 -18.21 -11.61
C PRO A 63 8.05 -17.63 -12.42
N LEU A 64 7.13 -16.96 -11.75
CA LEU A 64 5.98 -16.30 -12.36
C LEU A 64 6.40 -15.01 -13.08
N ALA A 65 5.58 -14.57 -14.04
CA ALA A 65 5.85 -13.38 -14.84
C ALA A 65 4.58 -12.53 -15.05
N GLU A 66 4.80 -11.25 -15.34
CA GLU A 66 3.73 -10.35 -15.78
C GLU A 66 3.20 -10.78 -17.16
N THR A 67 1.88 -10.72 -17.36
CA THR A 67 1.21 -11.20 -18.57
C THR A 67 0.71 -10.06 -19.46
N GLU A 68 0.45 -8.87 -18.94
CA GLU A 68 -0.22 -7.76 -19.62
C GLU A 68 0.47 -7.33 -20.92
N GLY A 69 1.82 -7.25 -20.91
CA GLY A 69 2.58 -6.89 -22.11
C GLY A 69 2.44 -7.90 -23.24
N THR A 70 2.37 -9.20 -22.89
CA THR A 70 2.15 -10.27 -23.88
C THR A 70 0.72 -10.28 -24.40
N GLU A 71 -0.27 -10.07 -23.54
CA GLU A 71 -1.69 -9.97 -23.94
C GLU A 71 -1.92 -8.80 -24.88
N THR A 72 -1.37 -7.63 -24.57
CA THR A 72 -1.49 -6.42 -25.39
C THR A 72 -0.82 -6.62 -26.75
N GLY A 73 0.42 -7.13 -26.77
CA GLY A 73 1.14 -7.42 -28.02
C GLY A 73 0.40 -8.48 -28.86
N LEU A 74 -0.12 -9.54 -28.24
CA LEU A 74 -0.89 -10.56 -28.93
C LEU A 74 -2.17 -9.99 -29.56
N ALA A 75 -2.89 -9.11 -28.85
CA ALA A 75 -4.09 -8.46 -29.37
C ALA A 75 -3.77 -7.59 -30.58
N GLU A 76 -2.68 -6.84 -30.55
CA GLU A 76 -2.21 -5.99 -31.66
C GLU A 76 -1.79 -6.84 -32.87
N ALA A 77 -1.01 -7.90 -32.67
CA ALA A 77 -0.59 -8.80 -33.74
C ALA A 77 -1.78 -9.48 -34.43
N LEU A 78 -2.81 -9.89 -33.67
CA LEU A 78 -4.04 -10.49 -34.22
C LEU A 78 -4.89 -9.51 -35.01
N GLN A 79 -4.78 -8.21 -34.77
CA GLN A 79 -5.40 -7.17 -35.59
C GLN A 79 -4.60 -6.83 -36.86
N GLY A 80 -3.49 -7.54 -37.10
CA GLY A 80 -2.57 -7.29 -38.17
C GLY A 80 -1.67 -6.08 -37.92
N GLY A 81 -1.41 -5.74 -36.67
CA GLY A 81 -0.46 -4.69 -36.25
C GLY A 81 0.98 -5.19 -36.24
N MET A 82 1.93 -4.29 -36.53
CA MET A 82 3.36 -4.57 -36.40
C MET A 82 3.81 -4.30 -34.97
N LEU A 83 4.30 -5.32 -34.29
CA LEU A 83 4.83 -5.19 -32.94
C LEU A 83 6.16 -4.44 -32.93
N LEU A 84 6.33 -3.59 -31.92
CA LEU A 84 7.58 -2.91 -31.66
C LEU A 84 8.63 -3.87 -31.04
N PRO A 85 9.93 -3.58 -31.16
CA PRO A 85 10.99 -4.40 -30.57
C PRO A 85 10.79 -4.68 -29.08
N ALA A 86 10.35 -3.69 -28.28
CA ALA A 86 10.05 -3.84 -26.86
C ALA A 86 8.91 -4.83 -26.59
N GLN A 87 7.87 -4.84 -27.43
CA GLN A 87 6.74 -5.77 -27.31
C GLN A 87 7.16 -7.21 -27.63
N LEU A 88 7.95 -7.40 -28.68
CA LEU A 88 8.52 -8.70 -29.06
C LEU A 88 9.46 -9.21 -27.96
N THR A 89 10.32 -8.35 -27.41
CA THR A 89 11.20 -8.70 -26.27
C THR A 89 10.37 -9.11 -25.04
N SER A 90 9.25 -8.43 -24.77
CA SER A 90 8.33 -8.81 -23.69
C SER A 90 7.73 -10.20 -23.93
N ALA A 91 7.28 -10.50 -25.15
CA ALA A 91 6.77 -11.81 -25.52
C ALA A 91 7.83 -12.91 -25.36
N ALA A 92 9.07 -12.66 -25.81
CA ALA A 92 10.17 -13.62 -25.63
C ALA A 92 10.51 -13.87 -24.15
N ARG A 93 10.54 -12.82 -23.31
CA ARG A 93 10.73 -12.95 -21.86
C ARG A 93 9.62 -13.74 -21.19
N PHE A 94 8.38 -13.57 -21.66
CA PHE A 94 7.25 -14.36 -21.19
C PHE A 94 7.41 -15.83 -21.58
N CYS A 95 7.76 -16.16 -22.83
CA CYS A 95 8.06 -17.53 -23.29
C CYS A 95 9.15 -18.19 -22.44
N ALA A 96 10.25 -17.45 -22.17
CA ALA A 96 11.32 -17.92 -21.26
C ALA A 96 10.81 -18.21 -19.86
N SER A 97 9.86 -17.42 -19.36
CA SER A 97 9.25 -17.63 -18.04
C SER A 97 8.35 -18.86 -18.04
N VAL A 98 7.59 -19.11 -19.11
CA VAL A 98 6.79 -20.35 -19.30
C VAL A 98 7.69 -21.58 -19.26
N ARG A 99 8.83 -21.56 -19.98
CA ARG A 99 9.81 -22.67 -19.96
C ARG A 99 10.36 -22.92 -18.55
N ARG A 100 10.73 -21.84 -17.82
CA ARG A 100 11.21 -21.95 -16.43
C ARG A 100 10.14 -22.50 -15.49
N LEU A 101 8.89 -22.03 -15.65
CA LEU A 101 7.76 -22.49 -14.87
C LEU A 101 7.44 -23.96 -15.13
N ARG A 102 7.45 -24.43 -16.40
CA ARG A 102 7.32 -25.86 -16.73
C ARG A 102 8.36 -26.72 -16.02
N ARG A 103 9.61 -26.25 -15.99
CA ARG A 103 10.71 -26.98 -15.29
C ARG A 103 10.48 -27.00 -13.78
N TYR A 104 10.09 -25.87 -13.20
CA TYR A 104 9.76 -25.76 -11.78
C TYR A 104 8.62 -26.71 -11.39
N LEU A 105 7.53 -26.73 -12.15
CA LEU A 105 6.37 -27.58 -11.90
C LEU A 105 6.72 -29.07 -12.02
N ARG A 106 7.54 -29.48 -12.99
CA ARG A 106 8.05 -30.88 -13.06
C ARG A 106 8.84 -31.25 -11.80
N GLY A 107 9.65 -30.35 -11.29
CA GLY A 107 10.37 -30.57 -10.02
C GLY A 107 9.46 -30.65 -8.80
N ALA A 108 8.26 -30.07 -8.88
CA ALA A 108 7.27 -30.08 -7.81
C ALA A 108 6.57 -31.44 -7.60
N GLU A 109 6.74 -32.42 -8.49
CA GLU A 109 6.11 -33.74 -8.41
C GLU A 109 6.42 -34.48 -7.09
N LEU A 110 7.64 -34.27 -6.56
CA LEU A 110 8.07 -34.85 -5.29
C LEU A 110 7.27 -34.31 -4.08
N TYR A 111 6.63 -33.17 -4.22
CA TYR A 111 5.95 -32.47 -3.13
C TYR A 111 4.44 -32.43 -3.31
N SER A 112 3.96 -32.33 -4.55
CA SER A 112 2.55 -32.32 -4.90
C SER A 112 2.33 -32.70 -6.38
N ALA A 113 1.78 -33.88 -6.62
CA ALA A 113 1.39 -34.31 -7.97
C ALA A 113 0.32 -33.38 -8.59
N GLY A 114 -0.62 -32.86 -7.79
CA GLY A 114 -1.65 -31.92 -8.26
C GLY A 114 -1.06 -30.60 -8.77
N ILE A 115 -0.07 -30.03 -8.08
CA ILE A 115 0.63 -28.82 -8.57
C ILE A 115 1.52 -29.16 -9.77
N ALA A 116 2.19 -30.29 -9.72
CA ALA A 116 3.05 -30.72 -10.82
C ALA A 116 2.29 -30.91 -12.13
N SER A 117 1.06 -31.44 -12.10
CA SER A 117 0.26 -31.71 -13.30
C SER A 117 0.04 -30.48 -14.18
N TRP A 118 0.08 -29.27 -13.62
CA TRP A 118 -0.03 -28.02 -14.38
C TRP A 118 1.07 -27.85 -15.46
N HIS A 119 2.20 -28.57 -15.34
CA HIS A 119 3.23 -28.51 -16.37
C HIS A 119 2.75 -29.04 -17.74
N THR A 120 1.74 -29.92 -17.76
CA THR A 120 1.17 -30.49 -18.99
C THR A 120 0.27 -29.51 -19.72
N GLU A 121 -0.29 -28.52 -19.00
CA GLU A 121 -1.13 -27.48 -19.58
C GLU A 121 -0.31 -26.34 -20.19
N LEU A 122 0.95 -26.19 -19.79
CA LEU A 122 1.84 -25.16 -20.33
C LEU A 122 2.39 -25.59 -21.70
N PRO A 123 2.18 -24.82 -22.76
CA PRO A 123 2.67 -25.12 -24.10
C PRO A 123 4.20 -25.02 -24.19
N ASP A 124 4.74 -25.60 -25.25
CA ASP A 124 6.12 -25.38 -25.66
C ASP A 124 6.20 -24.14 -26.54
N LEU A 125 6.92 -23.13 -26.07
CA LEU A 125 7.12 -21.85 -26.74
C LEU A 125 8.61 -21.57 -27.03
N ASP A 126 9.46 -22.59 -26.89
CA ASP A 126 10.91 -22.43 -27.00
C ASP A 126 11.34 -21.94 -28.40
N ALA A 127 10.66 -22.45 -29.45
CA ALA A 127 10.93 -22.03 -30.83
C ALA A 127 10.62 -20.56 -31.06
N LEU A 128 9.48 -20.07 -30.53
CA LEU A 128 9.09 -18.66 -30.65
C LEU A 128 10.06 -17.76 -29.87
N GLU A 129 10.44 -18.16 -28.65
CA GLU A 129 11.44 -17.44 -27.83
C GLU A 129 12.76 -17.30 -28.57
N GLU A 130 13.27 -18.38 -29.17
CA GLU A 130 14.54 -18.42 -29.87
C GLU A 130 14.50 -17.57 -31.15
N GLU A 131 13.41 -17.62 -31.92
CA GLU A 131 13.25 -16.86 -33.16
C GLU A 131 13.23 -15.35 -32.87
N ILE A 132 12.48 -14.91 -31.86
CA ILE A 132 12.47 -13.51 -31.44
C ILE A 132 13.83 -13.09 -30.89
N GLY A 133 14.43 -13.90 -30.01
CA GLY A 133 15.67 -13.57 -29.32
C GLY A 133 16.90 -13.49 -30.25
N ARG A 134 16.86 -14.16 -31.42
CA ARG A 134 17.90 -14.02 -32.46
C ARG A 134 17.78 -12.72 -33.25
N SER A 135 16.60 -12.13 -33.30
CA SER A 135 16.30 -11.01 -34.17
C SER A 135 16.16 -9.69 -33.42
N VAL A 136 15.71 -9.71 -32.17
CA VAL A 136 15.38 -8.51 -31.39
C VAL A 136 15.96 -8.60 -29.98
N ARG A 137 16.49 -7.47 -29.50
CA ARG A 137 16.94 -7.35 -28.10
C ARG A 137 16.59 -5.96 -27.58
N GLU A 138 15.94 -5.92 -26.41
CA GLU A 138 15.45 -4.69 -25.80
C GLU A 138 14.57 -3.87 -26.75
N ASP A 139 15.01 -2.70 -27.17
CA ASP A 139 14.24 -1.78 -28.01
C ASP A 139 14.74 -1.73 -29.46
N ALA A 140 15.56 -2.67 -29.89
CA ALA A 140 16.17 -2.67 -31.22
C ALA A 140 16.15 -4.02 -31.91
N VAL A 141 16.08 -3.99 -33.24
CA VAL A 141 16.38 -5.12 -34.11
C VAL A 141 17.91 -5.30 -34.14
N LEU A 142 18.39 -6.53 -34.06
CA LEU A 142 19.82 -6.82 -34.09
C LEU A 142 20.38 -6.63 -35.50
N ASP A 143 21.55 -6.05 -35.62
CA ASP A 143 22.22 -5.80 -36.90
C ASP A 143 22.44 -7.06 -37.73
N ASP A 144 22.43 -8.23 -37.10
CA ASP A 144 22.62 -9.53 -37.70
C ASP A 144 21.36 -10.42 -37.68
N ALA A 145 20.18 -9.83 -37.39
CA ALA A 145 18.90 -10.52 -37.37
C ALA A 145 18.64 -11.29 -38.68
N THR A 146 19.01 -10.72 -39.82
CA THR A 146 18.96 -11.40 -41.12
C THR A 146 20.31 -11.24 -41.86
N PRO A 147 20.62 -12.17 -42.80
CA PRO A 147 21.79 -11.99 -43.65
C PRO A 147 21.73 -10.67 -44.47
N ALA A 148 20.54 -10.24 -44.87
CA ALA A 148 20.34 -8.97 -45.60
C ALA A 148 20.70 -7.78 -44.71
N LEU A 149 20.16 -7.71 -43.48
CA LEU A 149 20.41 -6.64 -42.52
C LEU A 149 21.90 -6.54 -42.15
N ARG A 150 22.55 -7.69 -41.93
CA ARG A 150 23.97 -7.77 -41.65
C ARG A 150 24.80 -7.16 -42.79
N ASN A 151 24.44 -7.46 -44.05
CA ASN A 151 25.12 -6.90 -45.20
C ASN A 151 24.91 -5.38 -45.32
N LEU A 152 23.69 -4.90 -45.09
CA LEU A 152 23.35 -3.48 -45.09
C LEU A 152 24.16 -2.71 -44.02
N HIS A 153 24.25 -3.22 -42.80
CA HIS A 153 25.02 -2.60 -41.73
C HIS A 153 26.53 -2.58 -42.02
N ARG A 154 27.09 -3.67 -42.56
CA ARG A 154 28.51 -3.67 -43.01
C ARG A 154 28.75 -2.64 -44.09
N ARG A 155 27.83 -2.50 -45.06
CA ARG A 155 27.94 -1.48 -46.11
C ARG A 155 27.83 -0.08 -45.52
N ARG A 156 26.97 0.16 -44.54
CA ARG A 156 26.87 1.43 -43.81
C ARG A 156 28.21 1.80 -43.15
N GLU A 157 28.80 0.87 -42.41
CA GLU A 157 30.07 1.09 -41.74
C GLU A 157 31.18 1.43 -42.74
N HIS A 158 31.22 0.73 -43.88
CA HIS A 158 32.18 0.97 -44.93
C HIS A 158 31.99 2.36 -45.57
N LEU A 159 30.76 2.76 -45.83
CA LEU A 159 30.46 4.10 -46.39
C LEU A 159 30.77 5.20 -45.37
N GLU A 160 30.43 5.04 -44.13
CA GLU A 160 30.77 6.01 -43.08
C GLU A 160 32.28 6.18 -42.93
N GLN A 161 33.04 5.07 -42.97
CA GLN A 161 34.49 5.12 -42.95
C GLN A 161 35.03 5.83 -44.19
N GLY A 162 34.53 5.51 -45.38
CA GLY A 162 34.91 6.15 -46.63
C GLY A 162 34.66 7.67 -46.64
N ILE A 163 33.54 8.11 -46.05
CA ILE A 163 33.23 9.54 -45.85
C ILE A 163 34.27 10.18 -44.93
N ARG A 164 34.59 9.55 -43.79
CA ARG A 164 35.58 10.05 -42.83
C ARG A 164 36.97 10.17 -43.48
N ASP A 165 37.40 9.17 -44.24
CA ASP A 165 38.71 9.15 -44.89
C ASP A 165 38.80 10.26 -45.94
N LYS A 166 37.78 10.47 -46.76
CA LYS A 166 37.73 11.59 -47.71
C LYS A 166 37.74 12.95 -47.01
N LEU A 167 37.01 13.12 -45.93
CA LEU A 167 37.00 14.36 -45.14
C LEU A 167 38.38 14.62 -44.52
N ASN A 168 39.04 13.60 -43.99
CA ASN A 168 40.40 13.72 -43.46
C ASN A 168 41.41 14.10 -44.55
N GLN A 169 41.32 13.51 -45.75
CA GLN A 169 42.13 13.91 -46.90
C GLN A 169 41.89 15.37 -47.26
N MET A 170 40.65 15.83 -47.28
CA MET A 170 40.33 17.23 -47.56
C MET A 170 40.88 18.18 -46.49
N ILE A 171 40.82 17.81 -45.22
CA ILE A 171 41.43 18.60 -44.14
C ILE A 171 42.92 18.78 -44.38
N LEU A 172 43.63 17.74 -44.82
CA LEU A 172 45.07 17.82 -45.13
C LEU A 172 45.32 18.73 -46.30
N HIS A 173 44.56 18.65 -47.41
CA HIS A 173 44.76 19.41 -48.62
C HIS A 173 44.34 20.88 -48.50
N HIS A 174 43.28 21.16 -47.77
CA HIS A 174 42.66 22.49 -47.66
C HIS A 174 42.95 23.17 -46.30
N LYS A 175 43.97 22.77 -45.57
CA LYS A 175 44.31 23.25 -44.22
C LYS A 175 44.29 24.76 -44.06
N LYS A 176 44.68 25.51 -45.11
CA LYS A 176 44.74 26.99 -45.09
C LYS A 176 43.37 27.64 -45.22
N GLU A 177 42.39 26.95 -45.76
CA GLU A 177 41.04 27.45 -46.04
C GLU A 177 40.08 27.14 -44.85
N LEU A 178 40.44 26.15 -44.01
CA LEU A 178 39.68 25.75 -42.86
C LEU A 178 39.87 26.73 -41.69
N ALA A 179 38.80 26.97 -40.93
CA ALA A 179 38.85 27.69 -39.67
C ALA A 179 39.35 26.79 -38.54
N ASP A 180 39.09 25.48 -38.65
CA ASP A 180 39.51 24.45 -37.71
C ASP A 180 39.58 23.09 -38.43
N THR A 181 40.23 22.07 -37.81
CA THR A 181 40.51 20.76 -38.40
C THR A 181 39.66 19.62 -37.83
N TYR A 182 38.39 19.89 -37.46
CA TYR A 182 37.48 18.87 -37.01
C TYR A 182 36.34 18.61 -38.01
N ILE A 183 35.85 17.37 -38.00
CA ILE A 183 34.67 16.95 -38.74
C ILE A 183 33.45 17.06 -37.81
N THR A 184 32.36 17.67 -38.27
CA THR A 184 31.11 17.72 -37.50
C THR A 184 29.91 17.42 -38.40
N ARG A 185 28.76 17.12 -37.77
CA ARG A 185 27.47 16.98 -38.48
C ARG A 185 26.61 18.20 -38.21
N ARG A 186 26.05 18.78 -39.27
CA ARG A 186 25.07 19.87 -39.22
C ARG A 186 23.93 19.55 -40.19
N ASN A 187 22.69 19.65 -39.74
CA ASN A 187 21.51 19.35 -40.55
C ASN A 187 21.63 18.01 -41.32
N GLY A 188 22.15 16.97 -40.66
CA GLY A 188 22.35 15.65 -41.26
C GLY A 188 23.54 15.51 -42.19
N CYS A 189 24.27 16.60 -42.55
CA CYS A 189 25.40 16.60 -43.44
C CYS A 189 26.74 16.55 -42.68
N TYR A 190 27.72 15.87 -43.24
CA TYR A 190 29.09 15.94 -42.76
C TYR A 190 29.73 17.22 -43.27
N VAL A 191 30.17 18.10 -42.41
CA VAL A 191 30.65 19.42 -42.74
C VAL A 191 32.03 19.69 -42.16
N LEU A 192 32.80 20.55 -42.88
CA LEU A 192 34.06 21.11 -42.44
C LEU A 192 33.91 22.61 -42.14
N PRO A 193 34.52 23.14 -41.06
CA PRO A 193 34.50 24.56 -40.74
C PRO A 193 35.43 25.32 -41.66
N VAL A 194 34.89 26.05 -42.62
CA VAL A 194 35.66 26.85 -43.62
C VAL A 194 35.60 28.32 -43.20
N GLN A 195 36.75 29.03 -43.36
CA GLN A 195 36.77 30.48 -43.12
C GLN A 195 35.90 31.16 -44.20
N LYS A 196 35.03 32.09 -43.82
CA LYS A 196 34.10 32.76 -44.72
C LYS A 196 34.73 33.34 -45.99
N ARG A 197 35.97 33.86 -45.89
CA ARG A 197 36.75 34.42 -47.03
C ARG A 197 37.09 33.41 -48.12
N PHE A 198 37.11 32.12 -47.79
CA PHE A 198 37.42 31.04 -48.74
C PHE A 198 36.16 30.27 -49.17
N GLN A 199 34.95 30.72 -48.77
CA GLN A 199 33.67 30.06 -49.08
C GLN A 199 33.50 29.79 -50.59
N GLY A 200 33.87 30.75 -51.46
CA GLY A 200 33.76 30.61 -52.92
C GLY A 200 34.86 29.76 -53.59
N GLN A 201 35.93 29.45 -52.87
CA GLN A 201 37.06 28.66 -53.37
C GLN A 201 37.01 27.20 -52.90
N PHE A 202 36.40 26.97 -51.75
CA PHE A 202 36.28 25.61 -51.20
C PHE A 202 35.22 24.80 -51.97
N PRO A 203 35.56 23.60 -52.48
CA PRO A 203 34.67 22.80 -53.30
C PRO A 203 33.58 22.15 -52.45
N GLY A 204 32.41 22.79 -52.33
CA GLY A 204 31.32 22.31 -51.52
C GLY A 204 30.15 23.29 -51.43
N ARG A 205 29.10 22.90 -50.69
CA ARG A 205 27.95 23.77 -50.41
C ARG A 205 27.91 24.21 -48.96
N VAL A 206 27.43 25.40 -48.70
CA VAL A 206 27.18 25.88 -47.34
C VAL A 206 25.94 25.17 -46.77
N VAL A 207 26.08 24.62 -45.57
CA VAL A 207 25.04 23.95 -44.82
C VAL A 207 24.59 24.82 -43.64
N ASP A 208 25.56 25.50 -42.99
CA ASP A 208 25.31 26.30 -41.78
C ASP A 208 26.37 27.40 -41.65
N ALA A 209 26.19 28.39 -40.79
CA ALA A 209 27.15 29.43 -40.49
C ALA A 209 27.26 29.64 -38.96
N SER A 210 28.47 30.00 -38.49
CA SER A 210 28.67 30.31 -37.08
C SER A 210 27.93 31.61 -36.70
N GLY A 211 27.47 31.74 -35.45
CA GLY A 211 26.73 32.92 -34.98
C GLY A 211 27.47 34.25 -35.10
N ARG A 212 28.81 34.24 -35.21
CA ARG A 212 29.64 35.41 -35.48
C ARG A 212 29.95 35.60 -36.99
N GLY A 213 29.46 34.74 -37.86
CA GLY A 213 29.57 34.83 -39.31
C GLY A 213 31.01 34.70 -39.88
N ALA A 214 32.03 34.42 -39.09
CA ALA A 214 33.41 34.29 -39.52
C ALA A 214 33.73 32.89 -40.09
N THR A 215 32.95 31.85 -39.73
CA THR A 215 33.12 30.47 -40.15
C THR A 215 31.81 29.98 -40.77
N VAL A 216 31.91 29.32 -41.92
CA VAL A 216 30.82 28.64 -42.59
C VAL A 216 31.05 27.13 -42.53
N PHE A 217 30.01 26.38 -42.24
CA PHE A 217 30.08 24.92 -42.24
C PHE A 217 29.68 24.43 -43.64
N MET A 218 30.67 23.88 -44.35
CA MET A 218 30.48 23.46 -45.75
C MET A 218 30.52 21.94 -45.87
N GLU A 219 29.57 21.38 -46.62
CA GLU A 219 29.61 20.00 -47.06
C GLU A 219 30.44 19.91 -48.32
N PRO A 220 31.57 19.20 -48.29
CA PRO A 220 32.43 19.07 -49.48
C PRO A 220 31.74 18.29 -50.60
N SER A 221 31.91 18.72 -51.87
CA SER A 221 31.34 18.02 -53.02
C SER A 221 31.83 16.58 -53.15
N ALA A 222 33.05 16.29 -52.68
CA ALA A 222 33.64 14.96 -52.72
C ALA A 222 32.92 13.90 -51.85
N VAL A 223 32.10 14.32 -50.87
CA VAL A 223 31.37 13.40 -50.01
C VAL A 223 29.86 13.38 -50.27
N GLN A 224 29.35 14.24 -51.14
CA GLN A 224 27.88 14.35 -51.41
C GLN A 224 27.28 13.05 -51.96
N SER A 225 27.97 12.40 -52.92
CA SER A 225 27.51 11.13 -53.49
C SER A 225 27.49 10.01 -52.45
N LEU A 226 28.54 9.90 -51.62
CA LEU A 226 28.60 8.90 -50.54
C LEU A 226 27.54 9.15 -49.49
N ARG A 227 27.23 10.42 -49.19
CA ARG A 227 26.16 10.76 -48.28
C ARG A 227 24.79 10.36 -48.85
N GLN A 228 24.52 10.63 -50.12
CA GLN A 228 23.29 10.20 -50.77
C GLN A 228 23.11 8.67 -50.75
N GLU A 229 24.22 7.94 -50.98
CA GLU A 229 24.23 6.48 -50.89
C GLU A 229 24.00 6.02 -49.45
N LEU A 230 24.54 6.72 -48.45
CA LEU A 230 24.32 6.44 -47.04
C LEU A 230 22.83 6.71 -46.64
N ASP A 231 22.27 7.83 -47.10
CA ASP A 231 20.86 8.17 -46.85
C ASP A 231 19.90 7.09 -47.42
N GLN A 232 20.18 6.63 -48.67
CA GLN A 232 19.42 5.52 -49.26
C GLN A 232 19.59 4.23 -48.49
N LEU A 233 20.79 3.91 -48.06
CA LEU A 233 21.09 2.71 -47.30
C LEU A 233 20.41 2.70 -45.92
N LEU A 234 20.25 3.86 -45.27
CA LEU A 234 19.48 3.98 -44.03
C LEU A 234 18.01 3.70 -44.24
N ILE A 235 17.44 4.11 -45.39
CA ILE A 235 16.05 3.76 -45.78
C ILE A 235 15.93 2.25 -46.02
N ASP A 236 16.93 1.64 -46.69
CA ASP A 236 16.93 0.20 -46.93
C ASP A 236 17.03 -0.60 -45.61
N ILE A 237 17.83 -0.11 -44.67
CA ILE A 237 17.92 -0.68 -43.30
C ILE A 237 16.57 -0.61 -42.58
N ASP A 238 15.93 0.58 -42.49
CA ASP A 238 14.61 0.75 -41.85
C ASP A 238 13.55 -0.17 -42.51
N THR A 239 13.60 -0.30 -43.83
CA THR A 239 12.68 -1.18 -44.57
C THR A 239 12.88 -2.64 -44.22
N GLU A 240 14.10 -3.10 -44.10
CA GLU A 240 14.44 -4.48 -43.74
C GLU A 240 14.14 -4.75 -42.26
N GLU A 241 14.42 -3.80 -41.36
CA GLU A 241 14.07 -3.89 -39.94
C GLU A 241 12.53 -4.03 -39.79
N ARG A 242 11.75 -3.21 -40.49
CA ARG A 242 10.27 -3.33 -40.49
C ARG A 242 9.81 -4.68 -41.03
N ARG A 243 10.46 -5.21 -42.07
CA ARG A 243 10.14 -6.54 -42.61
C ARG A 243 10.34 -7.63 -41.53
N VAL A 244 11.46 -7.56 -40.80
CA VAL A 244 11.73 -8.49 -39.70
C VAL A 244 10.67 -8.37 -38.60
N LEU A 245 10.29 -7.15 -38.22
CA LEU A 245 9.27 -6.92 -37.20
C LEU A 245 7.88 -7.47 -37.64
N TRP A 246 7.52 -7.29 -38.91
CA TRP A 246 6.29 -7.87 -39.47
C TRP A 246 6.30 -9.40 -39.41
N GLU A 247 7.38 -10.03 -39.87
CA GLU A 247 7.51 -11.50 -39.83
C GLU A 247 7.40 -12.05 -38.41
N LEU A 248 8.04 -11.40 -37.43
CA LEU A 248 7.94 -11.79 -36.03
C LEU A 248 6.53 -11.56 -35.46
N SER A 249 5.86 -10.48 -35.87
CA SER A 249 4.47 -10.19 -35.46
C SER A 249 3.52 -11.27 -35.97
N ASP A 250 3.70 -11.72 -37.22
CA ASP A 250 2.94 -12.83 -37.78
C ASP A 250 3.22 -14.15 -37.03
N ARG A 251 4.44 -14.40 -36.58
CA ARG A 251 4.80 -15.57 -35.74
C ARG A 251 4.09 -15.53 -34.39
N VAL A 252 4.05 -14.35 -33.74
CA VAL A 252 3.30 -14.16 -32.48
C VAL A 252 1.82 -14.40 -32.71
N ALA A 253 1.24 -13.87 -33.80
CA ALA A 253 -0.16 -14.07 -34.15
C ALA A 253 -0.47 -15.56 -34.44
N ALA A 254 0.41 -16.26 -35.13
CA ALA A 254 0.26 -17.70 -35.41
C ALA A 254 0.32 -18.55 -34.12
N ALA A 255 1.05 -18.10 -33.09
CA ALA A 255 1.13 -18.75 -31.78
C ALA A 255 0.03 -18.29 -30.79
N ALA A 256 -1.06 -17.66 -31.26
CA ALA A 256 -2.06 -17.05 -30.39
C ALA A 256 -2.69 -18.01 -29.39
N GLU A 257 -3.13 -19.18 -29.80
CA GLU A 257 -3.77 -20.13 -28.90
C GLU A 257 -2.81 -20.69 -27.83
N PRO A 258 -1.57 -21.13 -28.17
CA PRO A 258 -0.58 -21.45 -27.16
C PRO A 258 -0.26 -20.31 -26.20
N LEU A 259 -0.11 -19.07 -26.68
CA LEU A 259 0.19 -17.92 -25.84
C LEU A 259 -0.97 -17.61 -24.88
N ARG A 260 -2.23 -17.61 -25.36
CA ARG A 260 -3.42 -17.43 -24.51
C ARG A 260 -3.51 -18.48 -23.42
N ASN A 261 -3.26 -19.75 -23.77
CA ASN A 261 -3.27 -20.82 -22.79
C ASN A 261 -2.17 -20.64 -21.74
N ALA A 262 -0.96 -20.25 -22.17
CA ALA A 262 0.15 -19.98 -21.26
C ALA A 262 -0.18 -18.79 -20.31
N VAL A 263 -0.79 -17.73 -20.82
CA VAL A 263 -1.23 -16.57 -20.01
C VAL A 263 -2.28 -16.99 -18.99
N ARG A 264 -3.28 -17.78 -19.40
CA ARG A 264 -4.31 -18.30 -18.49
C ARG A 264 -3.68 -19.11 -17.35
N VAL A 265 -2.87 -20.11 -17.68
CA VAL A 265 -2.23 -21.00 -16.69
C VAL A 265 -1.29 -20.21 -15.78
N MET A 266 -0.50 -19.28 -16.33
CA MET A 266 0.38 -18.40 -15.56
C MET A 266 -0.41 -17.58 -14.54
N THR A 267 -1.55 -17.01 -14.96
CA THR A 267 -2.43 -16.20 -14.11
C THR A 267 -3.09 -17.03 -13.01
N GLU A 268 -3.59 -18.21 -13.33
CA GLU A 268 -4.21 -19.13 -12.36
C GLU A 268 -3.20 -19.60 -11.30
N LEU A 269 -1.98 -19.93 -11.72
CA LEU A 269 -0.89 -20.29 -10.81
C LEU A 269 -0.45 -19.08 -9.97
N ASP A 270 -0.42 -17.87 -10.54
CA ASP A 270 -0.08 -16.67 -9.77
C ASP A 270 -1.11 -16.41 -8.66
N VAL A 271 -2.42 -16.53 -8.95
CA VAL A 271 -3.50 -16.48 -7.94
C VAL A 271 -3.30 -17.55 -6.86
N LEU A 272 -3.00 -18.76 -7.25
CA LEU A 272 -2.79 -19.88 -6.32
C LEU A 272 -1.57 -19.65 -5.41
N PHE A 273 -0.44 -19.30 -6.00
CA PHE A 273 0.78 -19.08 -5.25
C PHE A 273 0.74 -17.77 -4.42
N ALA A 274 -0.02 -16.76 -4.82
CA ALA A 274 -0.26 -15.57 -3.99
C ALA A 274 -0.96 -15.93 -2.67
N ARG A 275 -1.97 -16.83 -2.71
CA ARG A 275 -2.62 -17.36 -1.49
C ARG A 275 -1.62 -18.10 -0.59
N ALA A 276 -0.76 -18.91 -1.19
CA ALA A 276 0.27 -19.65 -0.45
C ALA A 276 1.34 -18.72 0.16
N LYS A 277 1.77 -17.70 -0.57
CA LYS A 277 2.72 -16.68 -0.08
C LYS A 277 2.17 -15.90 1.11
N LEU A 278 0.92 -15.43 1.00
CA LEU A 278 0.26 -14.76 2.12
C LEU A 278 0.19 -15.68 3.36
N GLY A 279 -0.12 -16.96 3.16
CA GLY A 279 -0.12 -17.95 4.23
C GLY A 279 1.26 -18.13 4.89
N LEU A 280 2.35 -18.03 4.14
CA LEU A 280 3.72 -18.06 4.67
C LEU A 280 4.04 -16.78 5.45
N GLU A 281 3.72 -15.62 4.91
CA GLU A 281 3.98 -14.33 5.53
C GLU A 281 3.28 -14.17 6.88
N LEU A 282 2.01 -14.60 6.96
CA LEU A 282 1.22 -14.58 8.18
C LEU A 282 1.55 -15.73 9.15
N ASP A 283 2.48 -16.63 8.82
CA ASP A 283 2.70 -17.91 9.52
C ASP A 283 1.37 -18.64 9.77
N ALA A 284 0.51 -18.57 8.78
CA ALA A 284 -0.84 -19.12 8.83
C ALA A 284 -0.83 -20.63 8.56
N ARG A 285 -1.90 -21.30 8.93
CA ARG A 285 -2.10 -22.74 8.73
C ARG A 285 -3.46 -23.02 8.08
N PRO A 286 -3.65 -24.16 7.40
CA PRO A 286 -4.96 -24.54 6.94
C PRO A 286 -5.89 -24.82 8.14
N ALA A 287 -7.10 -24.27 8.11
CA ALA A 287 -8.17 -24.67 8.99
C ALA A 287 -8.95 -25.85 8.38
N GLU A 288 -9.44 -26.73 9.21
CA GLU A 288 -10.41 -27.74 8.79
C GLU A 288 -11.73 -27.06 8.46
N ILE A 289 -12.23 -27.28 7.24
CA ILE A 289 -13.53 -26.75 6.79
C ILE A 289 -14.56 -27.88 6.96
N THR A 290 -15.71 -27.58 7.58
CA THR A 290 -16.76 -28.56 7.81
C THR A 290 -18.15 -27.97 7.62
N ALA A 291 -19.10 -28.80 7.15
CA ALA A 291 -20.52 -28.46 7.16
C ALA A 291 -21.15 -28.54 8.56
N GLU A 292 -20.46 -29.16 9.52
CA GLU A 292 -20.92 -29.19 10.90
C GLU A 292 -20.96 -27.79 11.49
N ARG A 293 -21.96 -27.54 12.33
CA ARG A 293 -22.12 -26.26 13.01
C ARG A 293 -21.14 -26.14 14.18
N ARG A 294 -19.90 -25.83 13.85
CA ARG A 294 -18.80 -25.74 14.81
C ARG A 294 -17.79 -24.68 14.39
N ILE A 295 -17.36 -23.88 15.35
CA ILE A 295 -16.18 -23.02 15.24
C ILE A 295 -15.24 -23.41 16.37
N ARG A 296 -14.02 -23.85 16.05
CA ARG A 296 -12.98 -24.11 17.02
C ARG A 296 -11.72 -23.39 16.59
N LEU A 297 -11.37 -22.36 17.31
CA LEU A 297 -10.15 -21.59 17.11
C LEU A 297 -9.12 -21.98 18.17
N MET A 298 -7.98 -22.48 17.72
CA MET A 298 -6.85 -22.85 18.55
C MET A 298 -5.71 -21.85 18.31
N ASP A 299 -5.30 -21.15 19.36
CA ASP A 299 -4.21 -20.15 19.33
C ASP A 299 -4.29 -19.18 18.14
N ALA A 300 -5.51 -18.77 17.79
CA ALA A 300 -5.77 -17.92 16.64
C ALA A 300 -5.34 -16.47 16.90
N ARG A 301 -4.70 -15.85 15.94
CA ARG A 301 -4.24 -14.45 16.02
C ARG A 301 -4.93 -13.59 14.99
N HIS A 302 -5.10 -12.32 15.33
CA HIS A 302 -5.63 -11.35 14.38
C HIS A 302 -4.56 -11.04 13.31
N PRO A 303 -4.80 -11.29 12.01
CA PRO A 303 -3.77 -11.22 10.98
C PRO A 303 -3.21 -9.81 10.74
N LEU A 304 -3.95 -8.77 11.12
CA LEU A 304 -3.55 -7.36 10.96
C LEU A 304 -2.89 -6.77 12.22
N LEU A 305 -2.65 -7.57 13.26
CA LEU A 305 -1.91 -7.15 14.45
C LEU A 305 -0.50 -7.72 14.41
N ASP A 306 0.42 -7.02 15.08
CA ASP A 306 1.77 -7.51 15.24
C ASP A 306 1.77 -8.87 15.95
N ARG A 307 2.40 -9.85 15.32
CA ARG A 307 2.45 -11.24 15.77
C ARG A 307 3.08 -11.41 17.15
N GLU A 308 4.11 -10.63 17.48
CA GLU A 308 4.84 -10.77 18.74
C GLU A 308 4.02 -10.27 19.92
N THR A 309 3.21 -9.25 19.69
CA THR A 309 2.38 -8.63 20.74
C THR A 309 0.96 -9.17 20.77
N CYS A 310 0.48 -9.80 19.71
CA CYS A 310 -0.87 -10.34 19.62
C CYS A 310 -1.04 -11.59 20.48
N VAL A 311 -1.88 -11.51 21.49
CA VAL A 311 -2.23 -12.64 22.35
C VAL A 311 -3.16 -13.61 21.62
N PRO A 312 -2.83 -14.94 21.59
CA PRO A 312 -3.64 -15.91 20.88
C PRO A 312 -5.05 -16.09 21.49
N LEU A 313 -6.03 -16.21 20.60
CA LEU A 313 -7.43 -16.48 20.96
C LEU A 313 -7.69 -17.99 20.92
N ARG A 314 -8.36 -18.50 21.96
CA ARG A 314 -8.98 -19.84 21.99
C ARG A 314 -10.47 -19.69 22.17
N LEU A 315 -11.22 -20.30 21.25
CA LEU A 315 -12.69 -20.26 21.25
C LEU A 315 -13.22 -21.59 20.73
N GLU A 316 -14.21 -22.16 21.41
CA GLU A 316 -14.93 -23.32 20.91
C GLU A 316 -16.43 -23.08 21.02
N LEU A 317 -17.11 -23.17 19.87
CA LEU A 317 -18.54 -23.08 19.70
C LEU A 317 -19.01 -24.31 18.93
N SER A 318 -19.93 -25.05 19.49
CA SER A 318 -20.54 -26.21 18.81
C SER A 318 -21.97 -26.38 19.33
N ALA A 319 -22.83 -26.93 18.50
CA ALA A 319 -24.20 -27.21 18.94
C ALA A 319 -24.20 -28.11 20.20
N PRO A 320 -24.99 -27.80 21.25
CA PRO A 320 -26.04 -26.75 21.32
C PRO A 320 -25.52 -25.34 21.64
N ASP A 321 -24.26 -25.19 22.10
CA ASP A 321 -23.68 -23.94 22.60
C ASP A 321 -23.03 -23.16 21.43
N THR A 322 -23.85 -22.36 20.76
CA THR A 322 -23.45 -21.62 19.56
C THR A 322 -23.27 -20.12 19.82
N CYS A 323 -23.43 -19.68 21.06
CA CYS A 323 -23.51 -18.26 21.41
C CYS A 323 -22.58 -17.91 22.57
N VAL A 324 -21.91 -16.76 22.47
CA VAL A 324 -20.98 -16.26 23.50
C VAL A 324 -21.31 -14.82 23.86
N ALA A 325 -21.41 -14.54 25.16
CA ALA A 325 -21.42 -13.19 25.70
C ALA A 325 -20.10 -12.88 26.38
N VAL A 326 -19.30 -11.97 25.75
CA VAL A 326 -17.98 -11.57 26.23
C VAL A 326 -18.10 -10.32 27.10
N THR A 327 -17.69 -10.43 28.35
CA THR A 327 -17.71 -9.34 29.33
C THR A 327 -16.32 -8.85 29.70
N GLY A 328 -16.21 -7.68 30.30
CA GLY A 328 -14.94 -7.10 30.74
C GLY A 328 -14.76 -5.64 30.32
N PRO A 329 -13.65 -5.00 30.69
CA PRO A 329 -13.39 -3.61 30.33
C PRO A 329 -13.17 -3.43 28.83
N ASN A 330 -13.46 -2.23 28.30
CA ASN A 330 -13.32 -1.92 26.87
C ASN A 330 -11.87 -2.05 26.38
N THR A 331 -10.93 -1.71 27.24
CA THR A 331 -9.47 -1.86 26.98
C THR A 331 -9.02 -3.32 26.94
N GLY A 332 -9.87 -4.29 27.29
CA GLY A 332 -9.54 -5.72 27.38
C GLY A 332 -9.42 -6.45 26.04
N GLY A 333 -9.71 -5.83 24.90
CA GLY A 333 -9.61 -6.44 23.57
C GLY A 333 -10.89 -7.17 23.09
N LYS A 334 -12.07 -6.86 23.66
CA LYS A 334 -13.36 -7.45 23.27
C LYS A 334 -13.65 -7.30 21.77
N THR A 335 -13.56 -6.08 21.24
CA THR A 335 -13.75 -5.77 19.82
C THR A 335 -12.77 -6.53 18.92
N VAL A 336 -11.50 -6.64 19.35
CA VAL A 336 -10.48 -7.40 18.63
C VAL A 336 -10.83 -8.89 18.58
N CYS A 337 -11.37 -9.44 19.68
CA CYS A 337 -11.84 -10.83 19.72
C CYS A 337 -12.93 -11.08 18.66
N LEU A 338 -13.96 -10.22 18.59
CA LEU A 338 -15.01 -10.34 17.58
C LEU A 338 -14.46 -10.24 16.17
N LYS A 339 -13.65 -9.20 15.91
CA LYS A 339 -12.99 -9.02 14.59
C LYS A 339 -12.14 -10.22 14.20
N THR A 340 -11.40 -10.81 15.14
CA THR A 340 -10.60 -12.00 14.89
C THR A 340 -11.46 -13.16 14.42
N VAL A 341 -12.53 -13.48 15.13
CA VAL A 341 -13.43 -14.59 14.77
C VAL A 341 -14.04 -14.37 13.38
N GLY A 342 -14.59 -13.18 13.13
CA GLY A 342 -15.22 -12.86 11.85
C GLY A 342 -14.23 -12.89 10.68
N LEU A 343 -13.09 -12.22 10.84
CA LEU A 343 -12.08 -12.12 9.78
C LEU A 343 -11.48 -13.48 9.44
N LEU A 344 -11.12 -14.29 10.43
CA LEU A 344 -10.58 -15.63 10.21
C LEU A 344 -11.60 -16.56 9.55
N THR A 345 -12.89 -16.43 9.88
CA THR A 345 -13.96 -17.17 9.20
C THR A 345 -14.04 -16.78 7.72
N LEU A 346 -14.04 -15.49 7.40
CA LEU A 346 -14.05 -15.01 6.00
C LEU A 346 -12.81 -15.48 5.23
N MET A 347 -11.62 -15.39 5.82
CA MET A 347 -10.37 -15.86 5.21
C MET A 347 -10.41 -17.37 4.91
N ALA A 348 -10.78 -18.19 5.91
CA ALA A 348 -10.85 -19.64 5.77
C ALA A 348 -11.85 -20.05 4.67
N GLN A 349 -13.05 -19.44 4.66
CA GLN A 349 -14.04 -19.69 3.62
C GLN A 349 -13.64 -19.16 2.23
N SER A 350 -12.66 -18.27 2.15
CA SER A 350 -12.07 -17.84 0.88
C SER A 350 -10.93 -18.77 0.40
N GLY A 351 -10.61 -19.84 1.14
CA GLY A 351 -9.54 -20.78 0.83
C GLY A 351 -8.15 -20.25 1.21
N LEU A 352 -8.08 -19.27 2.11
CA LEU A 352 -6.84 -18.73 2.65
C LEU A 352 -6.46 -19.47 3.94
N HIS A 353 -5.17 -19.71 4.14
CA HIS A 353 -4.66 -20.11 5.43
C HIS A 353 -4.86 -18.99 6.46
N ILE A 354 -5.06 -19.35 7.71
CA ILE A 354 -5.29 -18.41 8.79
C ILE A 354 -4.23 -18.57 9.90
N PRO A 355 -3.81 -17.49 10.58
CA PRO A 355 -2.87 -17.57 11.69
C PRO A 355 -3.50 -18.24 12.90
N CYS A 356 -3.35 -19.57 13.00
CA CYS A 356 -3.95 -20.41 14.05
C CYS A 356 -3.09 -21.62 14.39
N GLY A 357 -3.42 -22.29 15.50
CA GLY A 357 -2.84 -23.57 15.91
C GLY A 357 -3.54 -24.76 15.27
N GLU A 358 -2.92 -25.94 15.42
CA GLU A 358 -3.47 -27.21 14.95
C GLU A 358 -4.82 -27.54 15.60
N GLY A 359 -5.70 -28.19 14.86
CA GLY A 359 -7.05 -28.55 15.31
C GLY A 359 -8.05 -27.40 15.25
N THR A 360 -7.71 -26.32 14.54
CA THR A 360 -8.67 -25.24 14.22
C THR A 360 -9.67 -25.74 13.18
N VAL A 361 -10.96 -25.54 13.49
CA VAL A 361 -12.11 -25.96 12.64
C VAL A 361 -13.00 -24.77 12.40
N ILE A 362 -13.38 -24.54 11.14
CA ILE A 362 -14.34 -23.49 10.74
C ILE A 362 -15.52 -24.15 10.05
N GLY A 363 -16.69 -24.06 10.70
CA GLY A 363 -17.97 -24.43 10.10
C GLY A 363 -18.35 -23.48 8.98
N MET A 364 -19.04 -23.99 7.97
CA MET A 364 -19.54 -23.17 6.87
C MET A 364 -20.60 -22.18 7.36
N MET A 365 -20.36 -20.91 7.10
CA MET A 365 -21.31 -19.83 7.37
C MET A 365 -21.86 -19.30 6.05
N ASP A 366 -23.18 -19.10 5.99
CA ASP A 366 -23.80 -18.48 4.81
C ASP A 366 -23.54 -16.97 4.77
N ARG A 367 -23.44 -16.36 5.95
CA ARG A 367 -23.13 -14.94 6.13
C ARG A 367 -22.33 -14.69 7.40
N VAL A 368 -21.46 -13.71 7.34
CA VAL A 368 -20.84 -13.10 8.51
C VAL A 368 -21.36 -11.67 8.57
N LEU A 369 -22.16 -11.39 9.57
CA LEU A 369 -22.86 -10.12 9.79
C LEU A 369 -22.29 -9.45 11.04
N CYS A 370 -22.02 -8.17 11.00
CA CYS A 370 -21.46 -7.51 12.17
C CYS A 370 -22.04 -6.10 12.41
N ASP A 371 -22.16 -5.76 13.68
CA ASP A 371 -22.34 -4.41 14.17
C ASP A 371 -21.15 -4.07 15.06
N ILE A 372 -20.07 -3.60 14.41
CA ILE A 372 -18.80 -3.23 15.03
C ILE A 372 -18.44 -1.86 14.51
N GLY A 373 -18.43 -0.84 15.35
CA GLY A 373 -18.12 0.54 14.96
C GLY A 373 -17.40 1.29 16.08
N ASP A 374 -16.57 2.29 15.71
CA ASP A 374 -15.96 3.21 16.68
C ASP A 374 -17.03 4.15 17.25
N SER A 375 -17.47 3.88 18.46
CA SER A 375 -18.34 4.77 19.27
C SER A 375 -17.69 6.13 19.61
N GLN A 376 -16.46 6.39 19.14
CA GLN A 376 -15.67 7.57 19.49
C GLN A 376 -15.68 8.70 18.46
N SER A 377 -16.48 8.66 17.41
CA SER A 377 -16.63 9.82 16.52
C SER A 377 -17.50 10.89 17.21
N ILE A 378 -16.84 11.90 17.72
CA ILE A 378 -17.34 12.98 18.64
C ILE A 378 -18.49 13.83 18.06
N SER A 379 -18.93 13.64 16.84
CA SER A 379 -19.86 14.56 16.18
C SER A 379 -21.34 14.19 16.15
N GLN A 380 -21.76 13.01 16.66
CA GLN A 380 -23.17 12.58 16.46
C GLN A 380 -23.69 11.58 17.52
N ASN A 381 -23.92 11.96 18.76
CA ASN A 381 -24.44 11.05 19.79
C ASN A 381 -25.87 10.48 19.53
N LEU A 382 -26.77 11.18 18.84
CA LEU A 382 -28.08 10.63 18.45
C LEU A 382 -28.03 9.86 17.13
N SER A 383 -27.06 10.15 16.27
CA SER A 383 -26.85 9.44 15.00
C SER A 383 -26.19 8.07 15.18
N THR A 384 -25.38 7.89 16.25
CA THR A 384 -24.68 6.61 16.53
C THR A 384 -25.66 5.51 16.94
N PHE A 385 -26.54 5.75 17.91
CA PHE A 385 -27.56 4.77 18.32
C PHE A 385 -28.50 4.38 17.17
N SER A 386 -29.02 5.38 16.43
CA SER A 386 -29.88 5.13 15.27
C SER A 386 -29.17 4.34 14.17
N GLY A 387 -27.87 4.60 13.95
CA GLY A 387 -27.04 3.86 13.01
C GLY A 387 -26.89 2.39 13.41
N HIS A 388 -26.54 2.12 14.67
CA HIS A 388 -26.46 0.77 15.23
C HIS A 388 -27.80 0.03 15.11
N MET A 389 -28.92 0.68 15.49
CA MET A 389 -30.25 0.07 15.39
C MET A 389 -30.62 -0.25 13.93
N THR A 390 -30.34 0.64 13.00
CA THR A 390 -30.58 0.37 11.58
C THR A 390 -29.81 -0.83 11.08
N ASN A 391 -28.52 -0.95 11.49
CA ASN A 391 -27.70 -2.10 11.14
C ASN A 391 -28.18 -3.39 11.81
N ILE A 392 -28.54 -3.35 13.09
CA ILE A 392 -29.11 -4.49 13.81
C ILE A 392 -30.43 -4.97 13.17
N ILE A 393 -31.30 -4.04 12.75
CA ILE A 393 -32.53 -4.39 12.02
C ILE A 393 -32.19 -5.11 10.70
N ARG A 394 -31.19 -4.65 9.97
CA ARG A 394 -30.68 -5.33 8.78
C ARG A 394 -30.17 -6.73 9.12
N ILE A 395 -29.31 -6.85 10.13
CA ILE A 395 -28.78 -8.13 10.61
C ILE A 395 -29.91 -9.10 10.94
N LEU A 396 -30.90 -8.65 11.71
CA LEU A 396 -32.08 -9.47 12.06
C LEU A 396 -32.89 -9.89 10.82
N ARG A 397 -32.95 -9.12 9.77
CA ARG A 397 -33.64 -9.51 8.52
C ARG A 397 -32.85 -10.53 7.71
N GLU A 398 -31.54 -10.42 7.70
CA GLU A 398 -30.65 -11.19 6.84
C GLU A 398 -30.10 -12.47 7.48
N CYS A 399 -30.01 -12.53 8.83
CA CYS A 399 -29.42 -13.68 9.50
C CYS A 399 -30.27 -14.93 9.36
N SER A 400 -29.64 -16.03 9.03
CA SER A 400 -30.17 -17.38 9.01
C SER A 400 -29.65 -18.20 10.21
N ARG A 401 -30.03 -19.46 10.26
CA ARG A 401 -29.50 -20.42 11.25
C ARG A 401 -27.98 -20.64 11.09
N ASP A 402 -27.46 -20.53 9.86
CA ASP A 402 -26.07 -20.81 9.54
C ASP A 402 -25.24 -19.53 9.41
N SER A 403 -25.77 -18.40 9.91
CA SER A 403 -25.05 -17.13 9.94
C SER A 403 -24.22 -16.97 11.21
N LEU A 404 -23.09 -16.26 11.11
CA LEU A 404 -22.29 -15.76 12.22
C LEU A 404 -22.60 -14.27 12.45
N VAL A 405 -23.12 -13.92 13.63
CA VAL A 405 -23.47 -12.55 14.00
C VAL A 405 -22.51 -12.04 15.08
N LEU A 406 -21.93 -10.87 14.86
CA LEU A 406 -20.94 -10.24 15.75
C LEU A 406 -21.45 -8.86 16.17
N LEU A 407 -21.74 -8.70 17.48
CA LEU A 407 -22.32 -7.47 18.02
C LEU A 407 -21.39 -6.89 19.08
N ASP A 408 -20.92 -5.67 18.86
CA ASP A 408 -20.05 -4.97 19.80
C ASP A 408 -20.84 -3.95 20.62
N GLU A 409 -20.68 -3.97 21.95
CA GLU A 409 -21.31 -3.06 22.90
C GLU A 409 -22.83 -2.91 22.73
N LEU A 410 -23.53 -4.03 22.52
CA LEU A 410 -24.97 -4.05 22.30
C LEU A 410 -25.75 -3.39 23.48
N GLY A 411 -26.64 -2.47 23.14
CA GLY A 411 -27.47 -1.72 24.11
C GLY A 411 -26.85 -0.41 24.59
N SER A 412 -25.65 -0.05 24.15
CA SER A 412 -24.99 1.21 24.49
C SER A 412 -25.61 2.41 23.75
N GLY A 413 -25.43 3.63 24.29
CA GLY A 413 -25.79 4.88 23.61
C GLY A 413 -27.24 5.37 23.82
N THR A 414 -28.04 4.73 24.71
CA THR A 414 -29.38 5.16 25.10
C THR A 414 -29.58 5.08 26.63
N ASP A 415 -30.82 5.26 27.12
CA ASP A 415 -31.14 5.01 28.51
C ASP A 415 -30.74 3.58 28.89
N PRO A 416 -30.04 3.36 30.03
CA PRO A 416 -29.53 2.04 30.38
C PRO A 416 -30.62 0.97 30.51
N ALA A 417 -31.79 1.30 31.04
CA ALA A 417 -32.88 0.34 31.21
C ALA A 417 -33.53 -0.04 29.87
N GLU A 418 -33.75 0.94 28.99
CA GLU A 418 -34.27 0.70 27.64
C GLU A 418 -33.25 -0.05 26.78
N GLY A 419 -31.97 0.34 26.87
CA GLY A 419 -30.88 -0.30 26.15
C GLY A 419 -30.71 -1.77 26.51
N SER A 420 -30.70 -2.09 27.80
CA SER A 420 -30.62 -3.46 28.29
C SER A 420 -31.82 -4.31 27.86
N GLY A 421 -33.04 -3.75 27.96
CA GLY A 421 -34.28 -4.46 27.53
C GLY A 421 -34.27 -4.76 26.04
N LEU A 422 -33.86 -3.79 25.22
CA LEU A 422 -33.76 -3.96 23.77
C LEU A 422 -32.68 -4.97 23.40
N ALA A 423 -31.50 -4.90 24.04
CA ALA A 423 -30.40 -5.84 23.82
C ALA A 423 -30.81 -7.28 24.17
N ALA A 424 -31.50 -7.50 25.33
CA ALA A 424 -32.00 -8.82 25.70
C ALA A 424 -32.97 -9.37 24.65
N ALA A 425 -33.94 -8.57 24.20
CA ALA A 425 -34.90 -8.97 23.16
C ALA A 425 -34.21 -9.33 21.82
N ILE A 426 -33.19 -8.58 21.40
CA ILE A 426 -32.39 -8.87 20.19
C ILE A 426 -31.67 -10.21 20.33
N LEU A 427 -31.03 -10.46 21.47
CA LEU A 427 -30.30 -11.70 21.73
C LEU A 427 -31.23 -12.92 21.81
N GLU A 428 -32.42 -12.77 22.42
CA GLU A 428 -33.44 -13.81 22.43
C GLU A 428 -33.93 -14.15 21.02
N GLU A 429 -34.12 -13.15 20.16
CA GLU A 429 -34.52 -13.38 18.77
C GLU A 429 -33.42 -14.10 17.99
N LEU A 430 -32.13 -13.74 18.18
CA LEU A 430 -31.01 -14.44 17.58
C LEU A 430 -30.92 -15.91 18.06
N LEU A 431 -31.12 -16.15 19.35
CA LEU A 431 -31.24 -17.51 19.91
C LEU A 431 -32.38 -18.31 19.30
N ARG A 432 -33.57 -17.69 19.15
CA ARG A 432 -34.73 -18.31 18.52
C ARG A 432 -34.45 -18.71 17.08
N ARG A 433 -33.70 -17.89 16.30
CA ARG A 433 -33.25 -18.21 14.96
C ARG A 433 -32.18 -19.29 14.94
N GLY A 434 -31.48 -19.44 16.04
CA GLY A 434 -30.44 -20.46 16.21
C GLY A 434 -29.15 -20.18 15.48
N CYS A 435 -28.86 -18.93 15.11
CA CYS A 435 -27.57 -18.54 14.48
C CYS A 435 -26.42 -18.62 15.49
N PHE A 436 -25.17 -18.58 15.00
CA PHE A 436 -24.03 -18.30 15.85
C PHE A 436 -24.00 -16.81 16.16
N PHE A 437 -23.77 -16.45 17.43
CA PHE A 437 -23.45 -15.06 17.72
C PHE A 437 -22.38 -14.91 18.80
N LEU A 438 -21.60 -13.84 18.66
CA LEU A 438 -20.74 -13.32 19.71
C LEU A 438 -21.17 -11.90 20.00
N VAL A 439 -21.45 -11.60 21.26
CA VAL A 439 -21.81 -10.26 21.72
C VAL A 439 -20.83 -9.80 22.78
N THR A 440 -20.40 -8.54 22.70
CA THR A 440 -19.68 -7.91 23.80
C THR A 440 -20.60 -6.97 24.56
N THR A 441 -20.44 -6.92 25.86
CA THR A 441 -21.18 -6.00 26.69
C THR A 441 -20.40 -5.62 27.95
N HIS A 442 -20.74 -4.48 28.51
CA HIS A 442 -20.37 -4.07 29.86
C HIS A 442 -21.62 -3.94 30.77
N ASP A 443 -22.82 -4.22 30.23
CA ASP A 443 -24.10 -4.13 30.91
C ASP A 443 -24.28 -5.30 31.89
N PRO A 444 -24.54 -5.03 33.21
CA PRO A 444 -24.77 -6.05 34.21
C PRO A 444 -26.01 -6.90 33.93
N GLN A 445 -27.08 -6.34 33.35
CA GLN A 445 -28.32 -7.06 33.07
C GLN A 445 -28.10 -8.09 31.95
N ILE A 446 -27.42 -7.72 30.90
CA ILE A 446 -27.07 -8.64 29.79
C ILE A 446 -26.11 -9.73 30.27
N LYS A 447 -25.18 -9.40 31.17
CA LYS A 447 -24.33 -10.39 31.82
C LYS A 447 -25.14 -11.41 32.58
N GLN A 448 -26.09 -10.97 33.44
CA GLN A 448 -26.98 -11.83 34.21
C GLN A 448 -27.86 -12.67 33.28
N TRP A 449 -28.41 -12.08 32.24
CA TRP A 449 -29.19 -12.79 31.22
C TRP A 449 -28.37 -13.92 30.58
N ALA A 450 -27.11 -13.66 30.20
CA ALA A 450 -26.23 -14.65 29.59
C ALA A 450 -25.88 -15.81 30.56
N GLU A 451 -25.72 -15.51 31.86
CA GLU A 451 -25.46 -16.53 32.90
C GLU A 451 -26.67 -17.43 33.14
N GLN A 452 -27.89 -16.91 32.97
CA GLN A 452 -29.15 -17.63 33.21
C GLN A 452 -29.70 -18.34 31.97
N THR A 453 -29.19 -17.96 30.78
CA THR A 453 -29.73 -18.47 29.52
C THR A 453 -28.95 -19.70 29.07
N ALA A 454 -29.62 -20.84 28.97
CA ALA A 454 -29.06 -22.05 28.40
C ALA A 454 -28.58 -21.80 26.94
N ARG A 455 -27.48 -22.44 26.51
CA ARG A 455 -26.88 -22.34 25.17
C ARG A 455 -26.09 -21.05 24.92
N VAL A 456 -25.97 -20.15 25.92
CA VAL A 456 -25.09 -18.99 25.86
C VAL A 456 -23.91 -19.21 26.80
N ILE A 457 -22.72 -19.20 26.24
CA ILE A 457 -21.49 -19.30 27.01
C ILE A 457 -21.11 -17.91 27.51
N SER A 458 -21.09 -17.74 28.84
CA SER A 458 -20.49 -16.53 29.41
C SER A 458 -18.99 -16.58 29.29
N ALA A 459 -18.36 -15.49 28.84
CA ALA A 459 -16.93 -15.37 28.71
C ALA A 459 -16.43 -14.02 29.24
N ARG A 460 -15.17 -13.96 29.59
CA ARG A 460 -14.52 -12.71 29.99
C ARG A 460 -13.18 -12.53 29.29
N MET A 461 -12.82 -11.27 29.10
CA MET A 461 -11.43 -10.91 28.82
C MET A 461 -10.64 -10.90 30.12
N ALA A 462 -9.60 -11.70 30.19
CA ALA A 462 -8.74 -11.81 31.37
C ALA A 462 -8.04 -10.47 31.66
N PHE A 463 -8.02 -10.12 32.94
CA PHE A 463 -7.44 -8.89 33.44
C PHE A 463 -6.59 -9.20 34.68
N ASP A 464 -5.35 -8.72 34.70
CA ASP A 464 -4.50 -8.90 35.87
C ASP A 464 -4.83 -7.84 36.93
N ARG A 465 -5.36 -8.30 38.06
CA ARG A 465 -5.73 -7.42 39.17
C ARG A 465 -4.52 -6.80 39.88
N ALA A 466 -3.36 -7.45 39.84
CA ALA A 466 -2.17 -6.96 40.49
C ALA A 466 -1.51 -5.82 39.71
N SER A 467 -1.37 -5.97 38.38
CA SER A 467 -0.82 -4.96 37.49
C SER A 467 -1.85 -3.97 36.96
N LEU A 468 -3.15 -4.28 37.04
CA LEU A 468 -4.28 -3.60 36.38
C LEU A 468 -4.09 -3.50 34.85
N MET A 469 -3.44 -4.51 34.27
CA MET A 469 -3.22 -4.58 32.82
C MET A 469 -4.11 -5.64 32.20
N PRO A 470 -4.67 -5.38 31.00
CA PRO A 470 -5.40 -6.39 30.25
C PRO A 470 -4.44 -7.49 29.79
N LEU A 471 -4.84 -8.74 29.99
CA LEU A 471 -4.10 -9.91 29.51
C LEU A 471 -4.50 -10.32 28.07
N TYR A 472 -5.52 -9.69 27.52
CA TYR A 472 -6.06 -9.93 26.16
C TYR A 472 -6.43 -11.40 25.88
N ARG A 473 -6.61 -12.22 26.92
CA ARG A 473 -6.94 -13.63 26.84
C ARG A 473 -8.42 -13.85 27.13
N LEU A 474 -9.12 -14.57 26.25
CA LEU A 474 -10.50 -14.96 26.44
C LEU A 474 -10.58 -16.18 27.39
N GLU A 475 -11.42 -16.10 28.41
CA GLU A 475 -11.73 -17.18 29.33
C GLU A 475 -13.22 -17.52 29.23
N LEU A 476 -13.52 -18.75 28.74
CA LEU A 476 -14.89 -19.27 28.62
C LEU A 476 -15.40 -19.80 29.96
N GLY A 477 -16.73 -19.77 30.16
CA GLY A 477 -17.39 -20.27 31.36
C GLY A 477 -17.21 -19.38 32.59
N ARG A 478 -16.71 -18.15 32.41
CA ARG A 478 -16.53 -17.19 33.50
C ARG A 478 -17.00 -15.81 33.06
N SER A 479 -17.73 -15.13 33.94
CA SER A 479 -18.09 -13.73 33.71
C SER A 479 -17.03 -12.78 34.27
N GLY A 480 -16.85 -11.64 33.59
CA GLY A 480 -15.97 -10.57 34.06
C GLY A 480 -16.58 -9.81 35.23
N GLU A 481 -15.78 -9.50 36.24
CA GLU A 481 -16.16 -8.56 37.29
C GLU A 481 -15.78 -7.14 36.86
N SER A 482 -16.50 -6.15 37.36
CA SER A 482 -16.15 -4.74 37.15
C SER A 482 -14.92 -4.40 37.98
N CYS A 483 -13.88 -3.88 37.38
CA CYS A 483 -12.62 -3.46 38.06
C CYS A 483 -12.53 -1.94 38.21
N ALA A 484 -13.59 -1.17 37.90
CA ALA A 484 -13.54 0.29 37.89
C ALA A 484 -13.12 0.89 39.25
N ILE A 485 -13.61 0.34 40.34
CA ILE A 485 -13.30 0.80 41.71
C ILE A 485 -11.83 0.50 42.05
N GLU A 486 -11.28 -0.65 41.63
CA GLU A 486 -9.88 -0.99 41.85
C GLU A 486 -8.94 -0.11 41.01
N ILE A 487 -9.33 0.19 39.78
CA ILE A 487 -8.60 1.14 38.92
C ILE A 487 -8.60 2.53 39.54
N ALA A 488 -9.75 3.01 40.03
CA ALA A 488 -9.87 4.31 40.69
C ALA A 488 -9.01 4.38 41.96
N ARG A 489 -8.96 3.30 42.77
CA ARG A 489 -8.09 3.20 43.93
C ARG A 489 -6.62 3.41 43.58
N ARG A 490 -6.16 2.71 42.55
CA ARG A 490 -4.76 2.78 42.11
C ARG A 490 -4.40 4.15 41.52
N LEU A 491 -5.35 4.82 40.89
CA LEU A 491 -5.18 6.18 40.39
C LEU A 491 -5.18 7.22 41.54
N GLY A 492 -5.35 6.80 42.80
CA GLY A 492 -5.25 7.65 43.98
C GLY A 492 -6.57 8.25 44.44
N MET A 493 -7.71 7.68 44.07
CA MET A 493 -9.01 8.12 44.61
C MET A 493 -9.10 7.80 46.10
N ASP A 494 -9.67 8.72 46.87
CA ASP A 494 -9.84 8.58 48.31
C ASP A 494 -10.64 7.34 48.69
N GLU A 495 -10.18 6.60 49.71
CA GLU A 495 -10.85 5.36 50.17
C GLU A 495 -12.28 5.59 50.66
N GLY A 496 -12.59 6.76 51.21
CA GLY A 496 -13.96 7.11 51.63
C GLY A 496 -14.91 7.22 50.43
N LEU A 497 -14.45 7.82 49.32
CA LEU A 497 -15.19 7.88 48.05
C LEU A 497 -15.35 6.48 47.44
N LEU A 498 -14.30 5.66 47.47
CA LEU A 498 -14.33 4.28 46.92
C LEU A 498 -15.32 3.39 47.71
N ASN A 499 -15.33 3.51 49.04
CA ASN A 499 -16.28 2.78 49.90
C ASN A 499 -17.72 3.25 49.65
N ARG A 500 -17.94 4.56 49.48
CA ARG A 500 -19.24 5.07 49.12
C ARG A 500 -19.69 4.61 47.74
N ALA A 501 -18.76 4.60 46.76
CA ALA A 501 -19.05 4.10 45.41
C ALA A 501 -19.48 2.62 45.43
N ARG A 502 -18.85 1.77 46.27
CA ARG A 502 -19.27 0.37 46.49
C ARG A 502 -20.67 0.27 47.08
N GLN A 503 -20.92 1.03 48.15
CA GLN A 503 -22.26 1.05 48.77
C GLN A 503 -23.35 1.45 47.77
N VAL A 504 -23.10 2.48 46.96
CA VAL A 504 -24.06 2.93 45.94
C VAL A 504 -24.22 1.87 44.84
N ALA A 505 -23.16 1.19 44.45
CA ALA A 505 -23.21 0.12 43.44
C ALA A 505 -23.97 -1.12 43.92
N ASP A 506 -23.83 -1.48 45.20
CA ASP A 506 -24.44 -2.70 45.78
C ASP A 506 -25.89 -2.48 46.27
N CYS A 507 -26.17 -1.30 46.86
CA CYS A 507 -27.45 -1.04 47.54
C CYS A 507 -28.31 0.05 46.88
N GLY A 508 -27.80 0.67 45.78
CA GLY A 508 -28.44 1.85 45.18
C GLY A 508 -28.19 3.14 45.97
N PRO A 509 -28.58 4.31 45.42
CA PRO A 509 -28.36 5.59 46.05
C PRO A 509 -29.32 5.76 47.27
N GLU A 510 -28.82 5.49 48.49
CA GLU A 510 -29.40 6.05 49.68
C GLU A 510 -29.26 7.59 49.66
N ALA A 511 -30.19 8.28 50.36
CA ALA A 511 -30.23 9.74 50.39
C ALA A 511 -28.84 10.38 50.46
N ALA A 512 -28.60 11.35 49.57
CA ALA A 512 -27.36 12.07 49.53
C ALA A 512 -27.01 12.61 50.92
N PRO A 513 -25.79 12.46 51.43
CA PRO A 513 -25.42 13.05 52.71
C PRO A 513 -25.63 14.57 52.62
N GLU A 514 -26.22 15.13 53.70
CA GLU A 514 -26.39 16.59 53.76
C GLU A 514 -25.10 17.30 53.44
N PRO A 515 -25.14 18.40 52.66
CA PRO A 515 -23.96 19.11 52.30
C PRO A 515 -23.23 19.56 53.58
N VAL A 516 -22.07 18.95 53.86
CA VAL A 516 -21.20 19.38 54.94
C VAL A 516 -20.76 20.79 54.58
N ARG A 517 -21.35 21.79 55.21
CA ARG A 517 -20.90 23.19 55.13
C ARG A 517 -19.57 23.32 55.87
N HIS A 518 -18.53 22.72 55.37
CA HIS A 518 -17.18 23.16 55.68
C HIS A 518 -16.97 24.49 54.95
N PRO A 519 -16.69 25.60 55.65
CA PRO A 519 -16.17 26.74 54.96
C PRO A 519 -14.85 26.29 54.35
N MET A 520 -14.88 26.08 53.05
CA MET A 520 -13.68 25.75 52.30
C MET A 520 -12.76 26.98 52.42
N ARG A 521 -11.88 27.01 53.41
CA ARG A 521 -10.74 27.93 53.43
C ARG A 521 -9.86 27.48 52.26
N ILE A 522 -10.16 28.05 51.11
CA ILE A 522 -9.23 27.98 49.98
C ILE A 522 -7.94 28.63 50.50
N PRO A 523 -6.83 27.90 50.62
CA PRO A 523 -5.56 28.51 51.02
C PRO A 523 -5.32 29.71 50.13
N ALA A 524 -4.91 30.83 50.71
CA ALA A 524 -4.64 32.10 49.97
C ALA A 524 -3.68 31.86 48.78
N THR A 525 -2.82 30.89 48.86
CA THR A 525 -1.96 30.38 47.78
C THR A 525 -2.71 29.85 46.55
N LEU A 526 -3.92 29.30 46.69
CA LEU A 526 -4.73 28.87 45.53
C LEU A 526 -5.50 30.00 44.88
N LEU A 527 -5.87 31.02 45.68
CA LEU A 527 -6.44 32.26 45.17
C LEU A 527 -5.40 33.14 44.48
N GLN A 528 -4.15 33.17 44.97
CA GLN A 528 -3.03 33.80 44.26
C GLN A 528 -2.69 33.11 42.95
N ARG A 529 -2.79 31.76 42.86
CA ARG A 529 -2.64 31.04 41.59
C ARG A 529 -3.78 31.25 40.58
N ARG A 530 -4.97 31.73 41.02
CA ARG A 530 -6.06 32.12 40.11
C ARG A 530 -6.05 33.58 39.73
N SER A 531 -5.39 34.45 40.50
CA SER A 531 -5.20 35.86 40.16
C SER A 531 -3.91 36.12 39.40
N GLU A 532 -2.96 35.21 39.44
CA GLU A 532 -1.92 35.06 38.42
C GLU A 532 -2.57 34.41 37.18
N LYS A 533 -3.55 35.05 36.58
CA LYS A 533 -3.61 35.07 35.15
C LYS A 533 -2.24 35.54 34.74
N THR A 534 -1.42 34.60 34.45
CA THR A 534 -0.21 34.76 33.70
C THR A 534 -0.44 35.80 32.62
N GLU A 535 0.00 37.02 32.85
CA GLU A 535 0.50 37.82 31.76
C GLU A 535 1.50 36.90 31.06
N GLY A 536 1.03 36.33 29.94
CA GLY A 536 1.68 35.44 29.03
C GLY A 536 3.15 35.13 29.30
N SER A 537 3.45 33.93 29.74
CA SER A 537 4.57 33.24 29.12
C SER A 537 4.13 32.95 27.70
N PHE A 538 4.33 33.92 26.82
CA PHE A 538 4.13 33.72 25.41
C PHE A 538 5.06 32.63 24.97
N GLU A 539 4.52 31.50 24.48
CA GLU A 539 5.30 30.45 23.86
C GLU A 539 6.20 31.10 22.81
N ARG A 540 7.50 31.09 23.03
CA ARG A 540 8.48 31.57 22.05
C ARG A 540 8.55 30.50 20.99
N PHE A 541 8.00 30.78 19.82
CA PHE A 541 8.13 29.90 18.68
C PHE A 541 9.54 30.03 18.10
N SER A 542 10.17 28.89 17.86
CA SER A 542 11.47 28.78 17.19
C SER A 542 11.29 28.26 15.76
N MET A 543 12.26 28.56 14.88
CA MET A 543 12.25 28.01 13.52
C MET A 543 12.24 26.47 13.58
N GLY A 544 11.36 25.85 12.78
CA GLY A 544 11.19 24.39 12.75
C GLY A 544 10.13 23.86 13.71
N ASP A 545 9.59 24.65 14.64
CA ASP A 545 8.52 24.22 15.53
C ASP A 545 7.28 23.78 14.73
N SER A 546 6.70 22.65 15.11
CA SER A 546 5.40 22.23 14.61
C SER A 546 4.30 22.92 15.39
N VAL A 547 3.41 23.63 14.68
CA VAL A 547 2.34 24.44 15.26
C VAL A 547 0.98 24.11 14.66
N LEU A 548 -0.07 24.27 15.46
CA LEU A 548 -1.47 24.15 15.05
C LEU A 548 -2.03 25.55 14.76
N LEU A 549 -2.49 25.78 13.54
CA LEU A 549 -3.16 27.00 13.12
C LEU A 549 -4.63 26.98 13.53
N LEU A 550 -5.05 27.93 14.35
CA LEU A 550 -6.42 28.13 14.81
C LEU A 550 -7.14 29.20 13.99
N PRO A 551 -8.46 29.08 13.70
CA PRO A 551 -9.41 28.05 14.18
C PRO A 551 -9.41 26.77 13.37
N ASP A 552 -8.77 26.72 12.20
CA ASP A 552 -8.86 25.65 11.20
C ASP A 552 -8.25 24.31 11.64
N ARG A 553 -7.55 24.24 12.77
CA ARG A 553 -6.84 23.06 13.32
C ARG A 553 -5.94 22.37 12.31
N LYS A 554 -5.17 23.14 11.54
CA LYS A 554 -4.25 22.62 10.53
C LYS A 554 -2.81 22.71 11.01
N ASN A 555 -2.01 21.68 10.75
CA ASN A 555 -0.60 21.65 11.13
C ASN A 555 0.23 22.50 10.16
N ALA A 556 1.17 23.26 10.71
CA ALA A 556 2.13 24.08 9.96
C ALA A 556 3.49 24.06 10.68
N ILE A 557 4.54 24.49 9.99
CA ILE A 557 5.90 24.58 10.55
C ILE A 557 6.30 26.05 10.60
N VAL A 558 6.88 26.49 11.72
CA VAL A 558 7.37 27.84 11.89
C VAL A 558 8.58 28.06 10.98
N TYR A 559 8.46 29.00 10.06
CA TYR A 559 9.54 29.44 9.16
C TYR A 559 10.37 30.55 9.78
N GLN A 560 9.72 31.52 10.42
CA GLN A 560 10.37 32.65 11.09
C GLN A 560 9.70 32.90 12.45
N PRO A 561 10.48 33.05 13.54
CA PRO A 561 9.95 33.40 14.87
C PRO A 561 9.11 34.67 14.86
N ALA A 562 8.43 34.92 15.98
CA ALA A 562 7.62 36.13 16.13
C ALA A 562 8.47 37.39 16.00
N ASP A 563 7.98 38.36 15.20
CA ASP A 563 8.50 39.73 15.16
C ASP A 563 8.03 40.56 16.38
N ASP A 564 8.48 41.81 16.49
CA ASP A 564 8.14 42.72 17.59
C ASP A 564 6.63 43.04 17.65
N GLU A 565 5.89 42.85 16.56
CA GLU A 565 4.44 43.02 16.47
C GLU A 565 3.67 41.72 16.79
N GLY A 566 4.37 40.63 17.03
CA GLY A 566 3.83 39.31 17.38
C GLY A 566 3.29 38.52 16.20
N ASN A 567 3.77 38.80 14.98
CA ASN A 567 3.46 38.01 13.81
C ASN A 567 4.52 36.90 13.61
N VAL A 568 4.08 35.69 13.34
CA VAL A 568 4.92 34.52 13.07
C VAL A 568 4.73 34.10 11.61
N VAL A 569 5.82 33.85 10.90
CA VAL A 569 5.72 33.32 9.55
C VAL A 569 5.74 31.81 9.63
N ILE A 570 4.71 31.15 9.11
CA ILE A 570 4.57 29.73 9.07
C ILE A 570 4.57 29.21 7.62
N GLN A 571 5.08 28.01 7.40
CA GLN A 571 4.93 27.31 6.12
C GLN A 571 3.78 26.30 6.21
N PHE A 572 2.80 26.52 5.34
CA PHE A 572 1.63 25.65 5.20
C PHE A 572 1.45 25.25 3.74
N ARG A 573 1.50 23.94 3.45
CA ARG A 573 1.38 23.38 2.09
C ARG A 573 2.27 24.05 1.05
N GLY A 574 3.53 24.30 1.40
CA GLY A 574 4.52 24.91 0.50
C GLY A 574 4.38 26.42 0.31
N ARG A 575 3.46 27.09 1.01
CA ARG A 575 3.28 28.55 0.99
C ARG A 575 3.63 29.16 2.34
N LYS A 576 4.24 30.32 2.34
CA LYS A 576 4.54 31.11 3.55
C LYS A 576 3.35 32.01 3.88
N LEU A 577 2.89 31.95 5.13
CA LEU A 577 1.77 32.71 5.64
C LEU A 577 2.20 33.43 6.91
N THR A 578 1.90 34.73 7.03
CA THR A 578 2.11 35.50 8.25
C THR A 578 0.85 35.44 9.10
N VAL A 579 0.99 35.00 10.35
CA VAL A 579 -0.14 34.77 11.26
C VAL A 579 0.22 35.32 12.64
N ARG A 580 -0.73 35.95 13.31
CA ARG A 580 -0.53 36.39 14.69
C ARG A 580 -0.31 35.23 15.63
N ARG A 581 0.64 35.33 16.55
CA ARG A 581 1.03 34.28 17.52
C ARG A 581 -0.14 33.71 18.34
N ASN A 582 -1.18 34.51 18.62
CA ASN A 582 -2.36 34.04 19.35
C ASN A 582 -3.25 33.07 18.56
N ARG A 583 -3.01 32.89 17.25
CA ARG A 583 -3.65 31.89 16.40
C ARG A 583 -2.82 30.62 16.22
N LEU A 584 -1.70 30.52 16.90
CA LEU A 584 -0.81 29.36 16.84
C LEU A 584 -0.74 28.72 18.21
N LYS A 585 -0.76 27.38 18.22
CA LYS A 585 -0.51 26.58 19.40
C LYS A 585 0.65 25.63 19.08
N LEU A 586 1.67 25.62 19.94
CA LEU A 586 2.81 24.70 19.80
C LEU A 586 2.32 23.26 19.94
N LEU A 587 2.67 22.40 18.97
CA LEU A 587 2.43 20.97 19.03
C LEU A 587 3.68 20.23 19.47
N VAL A 588 4.80 20.45 18.78
CA VAL A 588 6.08 19.82 19.09
C VAL A 588 7.21 20.82 18.84
N PRO A 589 8.09 21.06 19.83
CA PRO A 589 9.27 21.92 19.63
C PRO A 589 10.24 21.34 18.60
N ALA A 590 10.91 22.20 17.84
CA ALA A 590 11.89 21.83 16.83
C ALA A 590 13.02 20.95 17.40
N ALA A 591 13.44 21.20 18.61
CA ALA A 591 14.47 20.41 19.31
C ALA A 591 14.08 18.93 19.54
N GLN A 592 12.79 18.60 19.49
CA GLN A 592 12.31 17.21 19.59
C GLN A 592 12.10 16.55 18.22
N LEU A 593 12.01 17.36 17.15
CA LEU A 593 11.75 16.88 15.80
C LEU A 593 13.03 16.73 14.97
N TYR A 594 14.07 17.50 15.27
CA TYR A 594 15.28 17.57 14.45
C TYR A 594 16.54 17.44 15.32
N PRO A 595 17.61 16.80 14.82
CA PRO A 595 18.89 16.74 15.51
C PRO A 595 19.51 18.12 15.71
N PRO A 596 20.42 18.30 16.67
CA PRO A 596 21.20 19.52 16.81
C PRO A 596 21.89 19.86 15.48
N ASP A 597 21.91 21.15 15.10
CA ASP A 597 22.48 21.66 13.85
C ASP A 597 21.79 21.23 12.54
N TYR A 598 20.50 20.88 12.60
CA TYR A 598 19.74 20.51 11.42
C TYR A 598 19.59 21.67 10.43
N ASP A 599 19.92 21.42 9.16
CA ASP A 599 19.79 22.40 8.08
C ASP A 599 18.32 22.55 7.63
N PHE A 600 17.63 23.56 8.15
CA PHE A 600 16.24 23.84 7.82
C PHE A 600 15.98 24.24 6.35
N SER A 601 17.03 24.54 5.56
CA SER A 601 16.88 24.77 4.11
C SER A 601 16.33 23.53 3.40
N ILE A 602 16.53 22.36 4.00
CA ILE A 602 16.00 21.06 3.48
C ILE A 602 14.47 21.06 3.44
N ILE A 603 13.82 21.72 4.42
CA ILE A 603 12.36 21.76 4.55
C ILE A 603 11.76 22.95 3.81
N PHE A 604 12.47 24.08 3.81
CA PHE A 604 11.91 25.36 3.40
C PHE A 604 12.28 25.76 1.97
N ASP A 605 13.32 25.13 1.35
CA ASP A 605 13.77 25.45 0.01
C ASP A 605 13.69 24.28 -0.98
N THR A 606 13.52 24.62 -2.26
CA THR A 606 13.53 23.60 -3.32
C THR A 606 14.95 23.07 -3.56
N VAL A 607 15.06 21.84 -4.09
CA VAL A 607 16.34 21.23 -4.45
C VAL A 607 17.13 22.11 -5.44
N ALA A 608 16.44 22.81 -6.34
CA ALA A 608 17.04 23.71 -7.31
C ALA A 608 17.68 24.94 -6.64
N ASN A 609 16.96 25.56 -5.68
CA ASN A 609 17.47 26.73 -4.93
C ASN A 609 18.66 26.36 -4.05
N ARG A 610 18.64 25.20 -3.41
CA ARG A 610 19.78 24.72 -2.59
C ARG A 610 21.01 24.43 -3.44
N LYS A 611 20.84 23.83 -4.63
CA LYS A 611 21.96 23.65 -5.58
C LYS A 611 22.53 24.97 -6.07
N ALA A 612 21.67 25.96 -6.35
CA ALA A 612 22.10 27.30 -6.76
C ALA A 612 22.88 28.01 -5.63
N ALA A 613 22.37 27.97 -4.38
CA ALA A 613 23.07 28.53 -3.23
C ALA A 613 24.44 27.88 -2.99
N HIS A 614 24.54 26.56 -3.08
CA HIS A 614 25.80 25.84 -2.92
C HIS A 614 26.79 26.09 -4.05
N THR A 615 26.31 26.36 -5.27
CA THR A 615 27.14 26.77 -6.40
C THR A 615 27.67 28.19 -6.22
N MET A 616 26.85 29.12 -5.72
CA MET A 616 27.25 30.50 -5.42
C MET A 616 28.27 30.60 -4.27
N GLU A 617 28.21 29.72 -3.28
CA GLU A 617 29.19 29.68 -2.19
C GLU A 617 30.56 29.19 -2.62
N ARG A 618 30.68 28.42 -3.71
CA ARG A 618 31.94 27.77 -4.16
C ARG A 618 32.60 28.39 -5.35
N LYS A 619 31.90 29.18 -6.21
CA LYS A 619 32.45 29.80 -7.41
C LYS A 619 31.79 31.15 -7.68
N PHE A 620 32.63 32.16 -7.98
CA PHE A 620 32.16 33.40 -8.58
C PHE A 620 31.71 33.12 -10.01
N ASP A 621 30.41 33.32 -10.29
CA ASP A 621 29.85 33.19 -11.64
C ASP A 621 29.51 34.61 -12.15
N PRO A 622 30.24 35.13 -13.14
CA PRO A 622 30.04 36.49 -13.65
C PRO A 622 28.74 36.67 -14.44
N ASP A 623 28.07 35.57 -14.82
CA ASP A 623 26.82 35.60 -15.60
C ASP A 623 25.57 35.33 -14.75
N ALA A 624 25.70 35.23 -13.42
CA ALA A 624 24.56 35.01 -12.50
C ALA A 624 23.70 36.26 -12.41
N VAL A 625 22.43 36.15 -12.86
CA VAL A 625 21.40 37.19 -12.72
C VAL A 625 20.54 36.91 -11.49
N ILE A 626 20.62 37.75 -10.47
CA ILE A 626 19.75 37.68 -9.30
C ILE A 626 18.45 38.41 -9.61
N VAL A 627 17.36 37.69 -9.78
CA VAL A 627 16.00 38.27 -9.91
C VAL A 627 15.41 38.45 -8.51
N LEU A 628 15.46 39.65 -7.97
CA LEU A 628 14.71 40.00 -6.76
C LEU A 628 13.25 40.20 -7.11
N LYS A 629 12.36 39.32 -6.56
CA LYS A 629 10.92 39.59 -6.56
C LYS A 629 10.65 40.65 -5.47
N GLU A 630 10.02 41.77 -5.82
CA GLU A 630 9.60 42.81 -4.88
C GLU A 630 8.82 42.17 -3.72
N GLY A 631 9.30 42.41 -2.48
CA GLY A 631 8.64 41.98 -1.24
C GLY A 631 9.49 41.18 -0.24
N GLN A 632 10.81 41.05 -0.43
CA GLN A 632 11.68 40.48 0.61
C GLN A 632 12.78 41.46 1.04
N PRO A 633 12.90 41.77 2.34
CA PRO A 633 14.03 42.57 2.83
C PRO A 633 15.32 41.76 2.70
N ALA A 634 16.36 42.43 2.18
CA ALA A 634 17.69 41.85 2.04
C ALA A 634 18.30 41.58 3.42
N ALA A 635 18.73 40.34 3.66
CA ALA A 635 19.54 40.01 4.82
C ALA A 635 20.95 40.62 4.67
N GLY A 636 21.18 41.74 5.32
CA GLY A 636 22.49 42.32 5.47
C GLY A 636 23.33 41.47 6.42
N LYS A 637 24.42 40.94 5.91
CA LYS A 637 25.53 40.47 6.76
C LYS A 637 26.42 41.67 7.09
N GLU A 638 26.33 42.16 8.31
CA GLU A 638 27.42 42.96 8.92
C GLU A 638 28.57 42.01 9.27
N LYS A 639 29.75 42.35 8.80
CA LYS A 639 31.03 41.81 9.26
C LYS A 639 31.45 42.52 10.54
N GLY A 640 31.75 41.76 11.56
CA GLY A 640 32.58 42.07 12.68
C GLY A 640 33.40 40.83 13.00
#